data_9b8c28285c4a54320e98b130e989f354
#
_entry.id   9b8c28285c4a54320e98b130e989f354
#
_cell.length_a   1.000
_cell.length_b   1.000
_cell.length_c   1.000
_cell.angle_alpha   90.00
_cell.angle_beta   90.00
_cell.angle_gamma   90.00
#
_symmetry.space_group_name_H-M   'P 1'
#
loop_
_entity.id
_entity.type
_entity.pdbx_description
1 polymer ?
#
loop_
_entity_poly.entity_id
_entity_poly.type
_entity_poly.pdbx_seq_one_letter_code
_entity_poly.pdbx_strand_id
1 'polypeptide(L)'
;MTLQAVEAERLLTWLDVERLLKQRTALWTLLPAGIRGVDCFADGMEIHHTDDPAQVDEWLSTLFGHAYRQDLRAIRLRIGDATYRVEMVHETADFPSAMGQTYPLWQDVTYLPTQDLEALDGNTPSHQTPQREDTPKPWISGPNLVSFHSFKGGVGRTTALMTYVAACMQEPSRDSKKILVVDADLEAPGVSFWLDDANRPTVSFVKLLEALHYPPAGLDATLDFFAEELRKTSLNVGGVQRELFVLPAALELTEIQNMSVVPEHLARNPANPWQLSDHLHALGQRLGVDAVFIDLRAGLSELASPILFDPRVDHFFVSTVAPQSVQGMAEVLRRLYAFNRRLPATRQDDARPTVVLSLLTKELREADHYEQALKALGEAYPSDDALTPGMQWLEAEFLSTLMSIGSVREALDVLPQSSHLFGSASEWAKALYAEPMPTQPDIQTVSASPASSSRQEQAKRLHEVCKSAEFAESTATSAILATEPLRNLGKHYAKDLPNLLMIGAKGAGKTFTYRQLVRTGSWKDFLVKLGFDAVGIVDAGIFPVLWSDNIEDAPDGEIKVAQGRALDFIHGGRQHLLRSTELRRQIQDALITPPDHWEDFWDNLITQQMGIAEGGLNGLNQVLVEKAARIIFVFDGIEDMFKDATEVHSIDAIHALLRLPNRISELENRHIGAMVFVRADYVQATIRQNLGQLLQRFQPFRLEWNPESFLRLAFMLACQAEIIGGNPKSADYLRIEELKEKLERLWGKKLGSEKSKEAHSARWVYAALCDLKGNVQARDLVRFLKFAAYLESGRSGSTWTDRILAPESMRQAIPLCSTEKVTEAKTEIAPLRKWIELMEQRDIHNLRVPFSMEEALLDASLLSTLQEIGVIYEDLDGNFGDERLFLPEIYRYGLRFESSAAGRPRTQALLKKNIGNIPL
;
A
#
# COMPACT_ATOMS: atom_id res chain seq x y z
N MET A 1 -27.51 -29.02 0.49
CA MET A 1 -27.12 -29.27 -0.91
C MET A 1 -26.56 -30.67 -1.00
N THR A 2 -27.13 -31.55 -1.80
CA THR A 2 -26.69 -32.92 -2.03
C THR A 2 -25.26 -32.89 -2.50
N LEU A 3 -24.33 -33.49 -1.72
CA LEU A 3 -22.98 -33.81 -2.15
C LEU A 3 -23.05 -34.41 -3.56
N GLN A 4 -22.55 -33.72 -4.59
CA GLN A 4 -22.45 -34.28 -5.92
C GLN A 4 -21.56 -35.53 -5.80
N ALA A 5 -22.15 -36.67 -6.11
CA ALA A 5 -21.41 -37.91 -6.22
C ALA A 5 -20.25 -37.68 -7.16
N VAL A 6 -19.04 -37.97 -6.72
CA VAL A 6 -17.86 -37.87 -7.57
C VAL A 6 -18.10 -38.69 -8.81
N GLU A 7 -17.90 -38.08 -9.97
CA GLU A 7 -17.96 -38.80 -11.25
C GLU A 7 -17.02 -39.98 -11.16
N ALA A 8 -17.58 -41.18 -11.15
CA ALA A 8 -16.82 -42.44 -11.13
C ALA A 8 -15.78 -42.50 -12.26
N GLU A 9 -15.87 -41.61 -13.21
CA GLU A 9 -14.96 -41.43 -14.33
C GLU A 9 -13.55 -41.00 -13.96
N ARG A 10 -13.30 -40.56 -12.75
CA ARG A 10 -11.97 -40.09 -12.29
C ARG A 10 -11.17 -41.08 -11.45
N LEU A 11 -11.77 -42.20 -11.04
CA LEU A 11 -11.08 -43.23 -10.24
C LEU A 11 -10.34 -44.22 -11.14
N LEU A 12 -9.11 -43.88 -11.50
CA LEU A 12 -8.28 -44.71 -12.40
C LEU A 12 -7.50 -45.77 -11.63
N THR A 13 -6.92 -45.39 -10.52
CA THR A 13 -6.06 -46.19 -9.68
C THR A 13 -6.38 -46.04 -8.19
N TRP A 14 -5.79 -46.87 -7.35
CA TRP A 14 -5.90 -46.77 -5.89
C TRP A 14 -5.40 -45.40 -5.35
N LEU A 15 -4.45 -44.77 -6.04
CA LEU A 15 -3.97 -43.45 -5.67
C LEU A 15 -5.06 -42.39 -5.82
N ASP A 16 -5.99 -42.52 -6.77
CA ASP A 16 -7.12 -41.60 -6.92
C ASP A 16 -8.13 -41.77 -5.79
N VAL A 17 -8.28 -43.03 -5.30
CA VAL A 17 -9.07 -43.32 -4.11
C VAL A 17 -8.47 -42.66 -2.88
N GLU A 18 -7.18 -42.82 -2.66
CA GLU A 18 -6.48 -42.17 -1.56
C GLU A 18 -6.55 -40.63 -1.62
N ARG A 19 -6.32 -40.04 -2.80
CA ARG A 19 -6.42 -38.59 -3.01
C ARG A 19 -7.82 -38.07 -2.68
N LEU A 20 -8.84 -38.79 -3.12
CA LEU A 20 -10.23 -38.41 -2.85
C LEU A 20 -10.53 -38.47 -1.34
N LEU A 21 -10.08 -39.53 -0.66
CA LEU A 21 -10.20 -39.67 0.79
C LEU A 21 -9.50 -38.51 1.50
N LYS A 22 -8.25 -38.23 1.18
CA LYS A 22 -7.48 -37.12 1.75
C LYS A 22 -8.20 -35.79 1.55
N GLN A 23 -8.76 -35.54 0.36
CA GLN A 23 -9.51 -34.31 0.04
C GLN A 23 -10.79 -34.20 0.86
N ARG A 24 -11.58 -35.27 0.95
CA ARG A 24 -12.88 -35.27 1.63
C ARG A 24 -12.80 -35.30 3.14
N THR A 25 -11.71 -35.80 3.68
CA THR A 25 -11.46 -35.86 5.11
C THR A 25 -10.50 -34.78 5.60
N ALA A 26 -10.15 -33.82 4.74
CA ALA A 26 -9.16 -32.80 5.04
C ALA A 26 -7.90 -33.41 5.70
N LEU A 27 -7.25 -34.32 4.99
CA LEU A 27 -6.10 -35.08 5.50
C LEU A 27 -6.37 -35.82 6.83
N TRP A 28 -7.48 -36.57 6.85
CA TRP A 28 -7.89 -37.37 8.00
C TRP A 28 -8.34 -36.57 9.25
N THR A 29 -8.48 -35.26 9.19
CA THR A 29 -8.97 -34.45 10.33
C THR A 29 -10.49 -34.52 10.48
N LEU A 30 -11.21 -34.76 9.40
CA LEU A 30 -12.69 -34.82 9.36
C LEU A 30 -13.17 -36.24 9.10
N LEU A 31 -12.62 -37.22 9.84
CA LEU A 31 -13.14 -38.58 9.84
C LEU A 31 -14.48 -38.62 10.62
N PRO A 32 -15.47 -39.41 10.17
CA PRO A 32 -16.68 -39.65 10.96
C PRO A 32 -16.35 -40.20 12.34
N ALA A 33 -17.21 -39.88 13.31
CA ALA A 33 -17.13 -40.46 14.64
C ALA A 33 -17.16 -42.00 14.51
N GLY A 34 -16.21 -42.69 15.12
CA GLY A 34 -16.09 -44.15 15.02
C GLY A 34 -15.12 -44.67 13.97
N ILE A 35 -14.68 -43.85 12.99
CA ILE A 35 -13.55 -44.21 12.13
C ILE A 35 -12.27 -43.65 12.75
N ARG A 36 -11.29 -44.58 13.03
CA ARG A 36 -10.04 -44.25 13.71
C ARG A 36 -8.88 -44.04 12.78
N GLY A 37 -8.89 -44.65 11.61
CA GLY A 37 -7.84 -44.54 10.61
C GLY A 37 -8.24 -45.18 9.29
N VAL A 38 -7.53 -44.80 8.23
CA VAL A 38 -7.66 -45.37 6.89
C VAL A 38 -6.27 -45.51 6.31
N ASP A 39 -5.89 -46.76 6.01
CA ASP A 39 -4.63 -47.09 5.36
C ASP A 39 -4.89 -47.58 3.93
N CYS A 40 -4.30 -46.90 2.95
CA CYS A 40 -4.44 -47.25 1.53
C CYS A 40 -3.20 -47.97 1.02
N PHE A 41 -3.37 -49.17 0.47
CA PHE A 41 -2.35 -49.97 -0.15
C PHE A 41 -2.61 -50.17 -1.64
N ALA A 42 -1.67 -50.72 -2.38
CA ALA A 42 -1.84 -50.88 -3.84
C ALA A 42 -2.94 -51.89 -4.21
N ASP A 43 -3.26 -52.84 -3.35
CA ASP A 43 -4.18 -53.95 -3.56
C ASP A 43 -5.52 -53.81 -2.79
N GLY A 44 -5.60 -52.87 -1.86
CA GLY A 44 -6.78 -52.61 -1.06
C GLY A 44 -6.57 -51.53 -0.01
N MET A 45 -7.62 -51.18 0.75
CA MET A 45 -7.50 -50.30 1.90
C MET A 45 -8.10 -50.93 3.14
N GLU A 46 -7.54 -50.59 4.30
CA GLU A 46 -8.01 -50.96 5.60
C GLU A 46 -8.64 -49.75 6.29
N ILE A 47 -9.87 -49.94 6.83
CA ILE A 47 -10.57 -48.90 7.60
C ILE A 47 -10.70 -49.39 9.03
N HIS A 48 -10.00 -48.75 9.95
CA HIS A 48 -10.04 -48.99 11.37
C HIS A 48 -11.24 -48.25 11.99
N HIS A 49 -12.15 -49.00 12.58
CA HIS A 49 -13.40 -48.44 13.13
C HIS A 49 -13.80 -49.05 14.48
N THR A 50 -14.57 -48.28 15.26
CA THR A 50 -15.12 -48.72 16.54
C THR A 50 -16.64 -48.96 16.49
N ASP A 51 -17.31 -48.48 15.42
CA ASP A 51 -18.74 -48.50 15.24
C ASP A 51 -19.22 -49.68 14.41
N ASP A 52 -20.51 -49.76 14.16
CA ASP A 52 -21.10 -50.80 13.29
C ASP A 52 -20.54 -50.66 11.86
N PRO A 53 -20.07 -51.73 11.24
CA PRO A 53 -19.63 -51.73 9.84
C PRO A 53 -20.62 -51.13 8.86
N ALA A 54 -21.94 -51.14 9.15
CA ALA A 54 -22.96 -50.50 8.32
C ALA A 54 -22.79 -48.99 8.21
N GLN A 55 -22.28 -48.30 9.22
CA GLN A 55 -22.03 -46.88 9.21
C GLN A 55 -20.79 -46.57 8.32
N VAL A 56 -19.79 -47.45 8.32
CA VAL A 56 -18.64 -47.34 7.42
C VAL A 56 -19.07 -47.48 5.96
N ASP A 57 -19.97 -48.49 5.68
CA ASP A 57 -20.54 -48.71 4.36
C ASP A 57 -21.37 -47.51 3.87
N GLU A 58 -22.15 -46.87 4.75
CA GLU A 58 -22.89 -45.65 4.43
C GLU A 58 -21.96 -44.49 4.10
N TRP A 59 -20.92 -44.30 4.89
CA TRP A 59 -19.92 -43.25 4.66
C TRP A 59 -19.20 -43.46 3.30
N LEU A 60 -18.74 -44.67 3.02
CA LEU A 60 -18.12 -44.98 1.72
C LEU A 60 -19.07 -44.80 0.54
N SER A 61 -20.34 -45.16 0.72
CA SER A 61 -21.39 -44.94 -0.31
C SER A 61 -21.59 -43.47 -0.55
N THR A 62 -21.53 -42.64 0.48
CA THR A 62 -21.60 -41.19 0.36
C THR A 62 -20.40 -40.58 -0.38
N LEU A 63 -19.20 -41.09 -0.10
CA LEU A 63 -17.95 -40.59 -0.70
C LEU A 63 -17.79 -41.01 -2.17
N PHE A 64 -18.02 -42.30 -2.47
CA PHE A 64 -17.70 -42.87 -3.76
C PHE A 64 -18.94 -43.11 -4.65
N GLY A 65 -20.14 -42.93 -4.11
CA GLY A 65 -21.39 -43.10 -4.86
C GLY A 65 -21.47 -44.50 -5.53
N HIS A 66 -21.77 -44.52 -6.82
CA HIS A 66 -21.89 -45.75 -7.60
C HIS A 66 -20.58 -46.53 -7.81
N ALA A 67 -19.44 -45.90 -7.53
CA ALA A 67 -18.14 -46.62 -7.60
C ALA A 67 -17.95 -47.56 -6.43
N TYR A 68 -18.55 -47.34 -5.27
CA TYR A 68 -18.51 -48.24 -4.14
C TYR A 68 -19.59 -49.33 -4.27
N ARG A 69 -19.15 -50.56 -4.25
CA ARG A 69 -19.96 -51.79 -4.24
C ARG A 69 -20.02 -52.37 -2.85
N GLN A 70 -21.10 -52.08 -2.13
CA GLN A 70 -21.28 -52.51 -0.77
C GLN A 70 -21.35 -54.05 -0.63
N ASP A 71 -21.97 -54.72 -1.63
CA ASP A 71 -22.10 -56.16 -1.73
C ASP A 71 -20.75 -56.88 -1.85
N LEU A 72 -19.71 -56.22 -2.42
CA LEU A 72 -18.38 -56.73 -2.58
C LEU A 72 -17.36 -56.10 -1.63
N ARG A 73 -17.76 -55.06 -0.88
CA ARG A 73 -16.85 -54.19 -0.14
C ARG A 73 -15.66 -53.79 -0.98
N ALA A 74 -15.95 -53.18 -2.13
CA ALA A 74 -14.91 -52.81 -3.07
C ALA A 74 -15.28 -51.56 -3.84
N ILE A 75 -14.27 -50.75 -4.18
CA ILE A 75 -14.41 -49.61 -5.04
C ILE A 75 -14.03 -50.00 -6.48
N ARG A 76 -14.90 -49.68 -7.42
CA ARG A 76 -14.66 -49.95 -8.85
C ARG A 76 -13.72 -48.89 -9.43
N LEU A 77 -12.62 -49.34 -10.00
CA LEU A 77 -11.70 -48.50 -10.75
C LEU A 77 -11.99 -48.60 -12.25
N ARG A 78 -11.74 -47.50 -12.99
CA ARG A 78 -12.05 -47.44 -14.42
C ARG A 78 -11.12 -48.27 -15.30
N ILE A 79 -9.86 -48.43 -14.86
CA ILE A 79 -8.89 -49.20 -15.65
C ILE A 79 -9.23 -50.67 -15.53
N GLY A 80 -9.70 -51.28 -16.63
CA GLY A 80 -9.99 -52.68 -16.71
C GLY A 80 -11.13 -53.20 -15.82
N ASP A 81 -12.02 -52.28 -15.35
CA ASP A 81 -13.06 -52.61 -14.37
C ASP A 81 -12.52 -53.27 -13.09
N ALA A 82 -11.28 -52.93 -12.72
CA ALA A 82 -10.65 -53.47 -11.55
C ALA A 82 -11.42 -53.05 -10.28
N THR A 83 -11.35 -53.92 -9.28
CA THR A 83 -11.95 -53.64 -7.96
C THR A 83 -10.86 -53.42 -6.93
N TYR A 84 -10.99 -52.35 -6.17
CA TYR A 84 -10.13 -52.00 -5.07
C TYR A 84 -10.79 -52.41 -3.75
N ARG A 85 -10.23 -53.44 -3.09
CA ARG A 85 -10.83 -54.07 -1.91
C ARG A 85 -10.86 -53.14 -0.73
N VAL A 86 -11.93 -53.16 0.07
CA VAL A 86 -12.07 -52.49 1.34
C VAL A 86 -12.17 -53.51 2.46
N GLU A 87 -11.22 -53.48 3.36
CA GLU A 87 -11.20 -54.29 4.58
C GLU A 87 -11.59 -53.41 5.77
N MET A 88 -12.52 -53.88 6.59
CA MET A 88 -12.98 -53.17 7.79
C MET A 88 -12.40 -53.88 9.02
N VAL A 89 -11.56 -53.20 9.77
CA VAL A 89 -10.89 -53.68 10.96
C VAL A 89 -11.53 -53.06 12.19
N HIS A 90 -12.17 -53.93 13.02
CA HIS A 90 -12.76 -53.45 14.25
C HIS A 90 -11.73 -53.31 15.36
N GLU A 91 -11.60 -52.07 15.88
CA GLU A 91 -10.67 -51.76 16.97
C GLU A 91 -11.40 -51.80 18.33
N THR A 92 -10.84 -52.53 19.27
CA THR A 92 -11.42 -52.68 20.64
C THR A 92 -10.72 -51.79 21.69
N ALA A 93 -9.66 -51.10 21.34
CA ALA A 93 -8.85 -50.25 22.22
C ALA A 93 -8.51 -48.93 21.54
N ASP A 94 -8.00 -47.96 22.27
CA ASP A 94 -7.52 -46.70 21.76
C ASP A 94 -6.44 -46.92 20.69
N PHE A 95 -6.86 -47.02 19.45
CA PHE A 95 -5.96 -46.98 18.30
C PHE A 95 -5.31 -45.62 18.29
N PRO A 96 -4.00 -45.49 18.17
CA PRO A 96 -3.39 -44.19 18.03
C PRO A 96 -4.04 -43.51 16.83
N SER A 97 -4.75 -42.41 17.12
CA SER A 97 -5.38 -41.57 16.12
C SER A 97 -4.49 -41.47 14.88
N ALA A 98 -5.07 -41.72 13.70
CA ALA A 98 -4.39 -41.60 12.41
C ALA A 98 -3.40 -40.48 12.47
N MET A 99 -2.18 -40.74 12.09
CA MET A 99 -1.02 -39.88 12.29
C MET A 99 -1.37 -38.43 12.05
N GLY A 100 -1.13 -37.62 13.06
CA GLY A 100 -1.37 -36.21 12.97
C GLY A 100 -0.79 -35.63 11.67
N GLN A 101 -1.53 -34.74 11.06
CA GLN A 101 -1.14 -34.15 9.79
C GLN A 101 0.28 -33.65 9.85
N THR A 102 1.10 -34.09 8.92
CA THR A 102 2.46 -33.65 8.79
C THR A 102 2.48 -32.54 7.71
N TYR A 103 2.31 -31.31 8.12
CA TYR A 103 2.78 -30.19 7.32
C TYR A 103 4.32 -30.19 7.36
N PRO A 104 4.98 -29.58 6.42
CA PRO A 104 4.59 -28.64 5.39
C PRO A 104 4.87 -29.13 3.95
N LEU A 105 4.41 -30.28 3.57
CA LEU A 105 4.62 -30.80 2.20
C LEU A 105 3.54 -30.27 1.23
N TRP A 106 3.92 -30.07 -0.04
CA TRP A 106 3.00 -29.59 -1.08
C TRP A 106 1.74 -30.43 -1.22
N GLN A 107 1.87 -31.73 -1.15
CA GLN A 107 0.75 -32.67 -1.23
C GLN A 107 -0.21 -32.50 -0.04
N ASP A 108 0.30 -32.27 1.16
CA ASP A 108 -0.51 -32.10 2.37
C ASP A 108 -1.29 -30.78 2.31
N VAL A 109 -0.63 -29.70 1.89
CA VAL A 109 -1.24 -28.38 1.74
C VAL A 109 -2.35 -28.36 0.67
N THR A 110 -2.25 -29.22 -0.36
CA THR A 110 -3.28 -29.35 -1.40
C THR A 110 -4.64 -29.76 -0.85
N TYR A 111 -4.68 -30.51 0.24
CA TYR A 111 -5.90 -31.07 0.82
C TYR A 111 -6.42 -30.24 2.02
N LEU A 112 -5.80 -29.11 2.33
CA LEU A 112 -6.33 -28.22 3.36
C LEU A 112 -7.71 -27.70 2.99
N PRO A 113 -8.71 -27.69 3.91
CA PRO A 113 -10.02 -27.12 3.61
C PRO A 113 -9.86 -25.64 3.25
N THR A 114 -10.48 -25.22 2.17
CA THR A 114 -10.65 -23.81 1.85
C THR A 114 -11.84 -23.26 2.64
N GLN A 115 -11.81 -22.01 3.08
CA GLN A 115 -12.90 -21.37 3.84
C GLN A 115 -14.27 -21.45 3.12
N ASP A 116 -14.28 -21.58 1.79
CA ASP A 116 -15.49 -21.73 0.99
C ASP A 116 -16.21 -23.07 1.22
N LEU A 117 -15.51 -24.10 1.69
CA LEU A 117 -16.14 -25.38 2.09
C LEU A 117 -16.78 -25.31 3.47
N GLU A 118 -16.29 -24.48 4.38
CA GLU A 118 -16.88 -24.27 5.70
C GLU A 118 -18.18 -23.43 5.63
N ALA A 119 -18.33 -22.58 4.62
CA ALA A 119 -19.53 -21.79 4.39
C ALA A 119 -20.70 -22.57 3.77
N LEU A 120 -20.43 -23.76 3.20
CA LEU A 120 -21.46 -24.60 2.55
C LEU A 120 -22.17 -25.56 3.49
N ASP A 121 -21.62 -25.87 4.65
CA ASP A 121 -22.21 -26.72 5.68
C ASP A 121 -22.82 -25.88 6.81
N GLY A 122 -23.94 -25.20 6.52
CA GLY A 122 -24.73 -24.43 7.51
C GLY A 122 -25.35 -25.25 8.64
N ASN A 123 -24.93 -26.50 8.87
CA ASN A 123 -25.46 -27.42 9.90
C ASN A 123 -24.38 -28.09 10.78
N THR A 124 -23.12 -27.68 10.67
CA THR A 124 -22.11 -28.15 11.62
C THR A 124 -22.18 -27.26 12.87
N PRO A 125 -22.47 -27.82 14.09
CA PRO A 125 -22.31 -27.03 15.29
C PRO A 125 -20.88 -26.51 15.31
N SER A 126 -20.71 -25.25 15.70
CA SER A 126 -19.41 -24.62 15.93
C SER A 126 -18.63 -25.40 16.99
N HIS A 127 -18.13 -26.54 16.59
CA HIS A 127 -16.99 -27.12 17.27
C HIS A 127 -15.86 -26.16 16.99
N GLN A 128 -15.49 -25.42 18.04
CA GLN A 128 -14.22 -24.73 18.11
C GLN A 128 -13.20 -25.68 17.50
N THR A 129 -12.78 -25.41 16.28
CA THR A 129 -11.62 -26.06 15.67
C THR A 129 -10.56 -25.95 16.75
N PRO A 130 -10.01 -27.07 17.29
CA PRO A 130 -8.96 -26.96 18.29
C PRO A 130 -7.93 -26.02 17.67
N GLN A 131 -7.64 -24.89 18.31
CA GLN A 131 -6.48 -24.08 17.96
C GLN A 131 -5.28 -24.98 18.20
N ARG A 132 -4.91 -25.75 17.19
CA ARG A 132 -3.72 -26.56 17.24
C ARG A 132 -2.54 -25.61 17.28
N GLU A 133 -1.64 -25.82 18.20
CA GLU A 133 -0.32 -25.21 18.29
C GLU A 133 0.62 -25.68 17.14
N ASP A 134 0.10 -25.87 15.93
CA ASP A 134 0.83 -26.38 14.77
C ASP A 134 1.68 -25.30 14.06
N THR A 135 1.81 -24.13 14.68
CA THR A 135 2.74 -23.12 14.21
C THR A 135 4.13 -23.32 14.87
N PRO A 136 5.22 -23.24 14.10
CA PRO A 136 6.54 -23.36 14.66
C PRO A 136 6.79 -22.26 15.70
N LYS A 137 7.45 -22.63 16.80
CA LYS A 137 7.83 -21.65 17.83
C LYS A 137 8.82 -20.64 17.26
N PRO A 138 8.66 -19.35 17.56
CA PRO A 138 9.64 -18.35 17.14
C PRO A 138 11.04 -18.69 17.67
N TRP A 139 12.07 -18.45 16.87
CA TRP A 139 13.43 -18.51 17.37
C TRP A 139 13.69 -17.29 18.27
N ILE A 140 14.27 -17.54 19.44
CA ILE A 140 14.52 -16.48 20.44
C ILE A 140 15.71 -15.60 20.01
N SER A 141 16.70 -16.22 19.37
CA SER A 141 17.94 -15.60 18.92
C SER A 141 18.56 -16.42 17.81
N GLY A 142 19.45 -15.84 17.05
CA GLY A 142 20.17 -16.52 15.94
C GLY A 142 19.98 -15.78 14.62
N PRO A 143 20.40 -16.40 13.50
CA PRO A 143 20.35 -15.80 12.19
C PRO A 143 18.92 -15.72 11.63
N ASN A 144 18.68 -14.75 10.77
CA ASN A 144 17.50 -14.75 9.92
C ASN A 144 17.65 -15.81 8.81
N LEU A 145 16.62 -16.60 8.56
CA LEU A 145 16.57 -17.49 7.39
C LEU A 145 15.87 -16.78 6.24
N VAL A 146 16.48 -16.85 5.06
CA VAL A 146 15.99 -16.19 3.84
C VAL A 146 16.02 -17.18 2.70
N SER A 147 14.88 -17.45 2.08
CA SER A 147 14.78 -18.41 0.97
C SER A 147 14.51 -17.72 -0.35
N PHE A 148 15.17 -18.18 -1.40
CA PHE A 148 14.90 -17.79 -2.78
C PHE A 148 14.36 -18.97 -3.55
N HIS A 149 13.19 -18.80 -4.14
CA HIS A 149 12.49 -19.83 -4.89
C HIS A 149 12.04 -19.34 -6.26
N SER A 150 11.91 -20.25 -7.21
CA SER A 150 11.33 -19.98 -8.53
C SER A 150 10.56 -21.18 -9.03
N PHE A 151 9.53 -20.98 -9.86
CA PHE A 151 8.85 -22.12 -10.50
C PHE A 151 9.64 -22.69 -11.66
N LYS A 152 10.42 -21.84 -12.36
CA LYS A 152 11.27 -22.25 -13.49
C LYS A 152 12.75 -22.02 -13.20
N GLY A 153 13.61 -22.88 -13.73
CA GLY A 153 15.04 -22.66 -13.75
C GLY A 153 15.43 -21.52 -14.74
N GLY A 154 16.61 -20.92 -14.52
CA GLY A 154 17.17 -19.89 -15.42
C GLY A 154 16.48 -18.52 -15.34
N VAL A 155 15.71 -18.26 -14.32
CA VAL A 155 15.02 -16.96 -14.12
C VAL A 155 15.83 -15.95 -13.30
N GLY A 156 17.11 -16.21 -13.02
CA GLY A 156 17.96 -15.30 -12.24
C GLY A 156 17.80 -15.40 -10.72
N ARG A 157 17.27 -16.52 -10.19
CA ARG A 157 17.08 -16.76 -8.75
C ARG A 157 18.38 -16.65 -7.97
N THR A 158 19.41 -17.40 -8.35
CA THR A 158 20.75 -17.39 -7.74
C THR A 158 21.40 -15.99 -7.81
N THR A 159 21.22 -15.29 -8.93
CA THR A 159 21.69 -13.90 -9.07
C THR A 159 20.99 -12.94 -8.13
N ALA A 160 19.66 -13.08 -7.95
CA ALA A 160 18.89 -12.30 -7.00
C ALA A 160 19.35 -12.58 -5.56
N LEU A 161 19.49 -13.86 -5.18
CA LEU A 161 20.02 -14.26 -3.87
C LEU A 161 21.39 -13.60 -3.60
N MET A 162 22.33 -13.76 -4.53
CA MET A 162 23.67 -13.23 -4.35
C MET A 162 23.73 -11.70 -4.36
N THR A 163 22.72 -11.01 -4.96
CA THR A 163 22.58 -9.56 -4.83
C THR A 163 22.28 -9.17 -3.39
N TYR A 164 21.43 -9.90 -2.69
CA TYR A 164 21.14 -9.67 -1.28
C TYR A 164 22.34 -10.01 -0.39
N VAL A 165 23.05 -11.08 -0.66
CA VAL A 165 24.32 -11.44 0.02
C VAL A 165 25.33 -10.31 -0.14
N ALA A 166 25.53 -9.79 -1.37
CA ALA A 166 26.43 -8.69 -1.63
C ALA A 166 26.04 -7.41 -0.88
N ALA A 167 24.76 -7.10 -0.81
CA ALA A 167 24.24 -5.97 -0.05
C ALA A 167 24.53 -6.11 1.46
N CYS A 168 24.33 -7.29 2.03
CA CYS A 168 24.71 -7.55 3.43
C CYS A 168 26.18 -7.36 3.66
N MET A 169 27.02 -7.87 2.76
CA MET A 169 28.47 -7.76 2.89
C MET A 169 29.00 -6.31 2.76
N GLN A 170 28.28 -5.44 2.05
CA GLN A 170 28.68 -4.06 1.82
C GLN A 170 28.04 -3.05 2.79
N GLU A 171 27.05 -3.46 3.57
CA GLU A 171 26.34 -2.57 4.50
C GLU A 171 27.33 -1.94 5.51
N PRO A 172 27.39 -0.61 5.66
CA PRO A 172 28.40 0.04 6.50
C PRO A 172 28.10 0.05 8.00
N SER A 173 26.84 -0.24 8.42
CA SER A 173 26.39 -0.07 9.80
C SER A 173 27.07 -1.01 10.82
N ARG A 174 27.72 -2.07 10.38
CA ARG A 174 28.40 -3.05 11.23
C ARG A 174 29.69 -3.54 10.60
N ASP A 175 30.77 -3.61 11.37
CA ASP A 175 32.09 -4.04 10.87
C ASP A 175 32.18 -5.56 10.70
N SER A 176 31.63 -6.32 11.65
CA SER A 176 31.64 -7.78 11.60
C SER A 176 30.37 -8.30 10.93
N LYS A 177 30.51 -9.08 9.87
CA LYS A 177 29.42 -9.69 9.09
C LYS A 177 29.74 -11.10 8.74
N LYS A 178 28.78 -11.98 9.02
CA LYS A 178 28.90 -13.39 8.72
C LYS A 178 27.63 -13.87 8.06
N ILE A 179 27.74 -14.44 6.88
CA ILE A 179 26.59 -14.95 6.11
C ILE A 179 26.86 -16.41 5.73
N LEU A 180 25.82 -17.24 5.84
CA LEU A 180 25.82 -18.58 5.29
C LEU A 180 24.93 -18.60 4.05
N VAL A 181 25.44 -19.13 2.94
CA VAL A 181 24.69 -19.48 1.73
C VAL A 181 24.57 -20.99 1.64
N VAL A 182 23.36 -21.49 1.49
CA VAL A 182 23.06 -22.91 1.31
C VAL A 182 22.52 -23.10 -0.11
N ASP A 183 23.22 -23.83 -0.92
CA ASP A 183 22.73 -24.28 -2.23
C ASP A 183 21.89 -25.53 -2.05
N ALA A 184 20.57 -25.36 -2.01
CA ALA A 184 19.62 -26.46 -1.86
C ALA A 184 18.96 -26.85 -3.21
N ASP A 185 19.49 -26.37 -4.34
CA ASP A 185 19.06 -26.81 -5.67
C ASP A 185 19.83 -28.10 -6.09
N LEU A 186 19.28 -29.23 -5.71
CA LEU A 186 19.90 -30.52 -5.99
C LEU A 186 19.75 -30.97 -7.46
N GLU A 187 18.91 -30.30 -8.29
CA GLU A 187 18.81 -30.67 -9.72
C GLU A 187 19.74 -29.87 -10.60
N ALA A 188 19.86 -28.57 -10.28
CA ALA A 188 20.65 -27.61 -11.05
C ALA A 188 21.42 -26.68 -10.11
N PRO A 189 22.40 -27.17 -9.35
CA PRO A 189 23.16 -26.34 -8.41
C PRO A 189 23.67 -25.07 -9.04
N GLY A 190 23.47 -23.94 -8.38
CA GLY A 190 23.90 -22.64 -8.89
C GLY A 190 25.17 -22.16 -8.23
N VAL A 191 25.09 -21.79 -6.96
CA VAL A 191 26.21 -21.25 -6.17
C VAL A 191 27.36 -22.26 -6.05
N SER A 192 27.03 -23.55 -6.03
CA SER A 192 28.03 -24.61 -5.93
C SER A 192 29.07 -24.59 -7.05
N PHE A 193 28.67 -24.18 -8.27
CA PHE A 193 29.59 -24.06 -9.41
C PHE A 193 30.42 -22.77 -9.39
N TRP A 194 30.08 -21.84 -8.54
CA TRP A 194 30.84 -20.57 -8.38
C TRP A 194 31.92 -20.69 -7.30
N LEU A 195 32.05 -21.84 -6.62
CA LEU A 195 33.07 -22.07 -5.62
C LEU A 195 34.38 -22.44 -6.24
N ASP A 196 35.41 -21.66 -5.92
CA ASP A 196 36.80 -22.02 -6.24
C ASP A 196 37.25 -23.23 -5.39
N ASP A 197 38.17 -24.03 -5.92
CA ASP A 197 38.71 -25.23 -5.21
C ASP A 197 39.29 -24.90 -3.83
N ALA A 198 39.87 -23.71 -3.66
CA ALA A 198 40.42 -23.26 -2.39
C ALA A 198 39.37 -22.97 -1.30
N ASN A 199 38.13 -22.70 -1.70
CA ASN A 199 37.02 -22.37 -0.82
C ASN A 199 35.91 -23.43 -0.83
N ARG A 200 36.18 -24.61 -1.43
CA ARG A 200 35.24 -25.74 -1.46
C ARG A 200 35.33 -26.51 -0.15
N PRO A 201 34.23 -26.62 0.64
CA PRO A 201 34.22 -27.40 1.87
C PRO A 201 34.30 -28.92 1.58
N THR A 202 34.55 -29.69 2.63
CA THR A 202 34.49 -31.18 2.58
C THR A 202 33.10 -31.72 2.86
N VAL A 203 32.13 -30.85 3.03
CA VAL A 203 30.73 -31.20 3.36
C VAL A 203 29.78 -30.54 2.35
N SER A 204 28.62 -31.17 2.14
CA SER A 204 27.59 -30.69 1.21
C SER A 204 26.20 -30.70 1.86
N PHE A 205 25.22 -30.08 1.20
CA PHE A 205 23.84 -30.10 1.67
C PHE A 205 23.27 -31.54 1.64
N VAL A 206 23.57 -32.33 0.60
CA VAL A 206 23.20 -33.76 0.57
C VAL A 206 23.73 -34.48 1.82
N LYS A 207 25.00 -34.27 2.15
CA LYS A 207 25.62 -34.91 3.34
C LYS A 207 25.00 -34.41 4.65
N LEU A 208 24.60 -33.14 4.70
CA LEU A 208 23.87 -32.60 5.85
C LEU A 208 22.51 -33.29 6.02
N LEU A 209 21.73 -33.45 4.93
CA LEU A 209 20.43 -34.13 4.99
C LEU A 209 20.59 -35.61 5.46
N GLU A 210 21.57 -36.33 4.92
CA GLU A 210 21.86 -37.70 5.33
C GLU A 210 22.22 -37.80 6.83
N ALA A 211 23.09 -36.89 7.30
CA ALA A 211 23.51 -36.85 8.70
C ALA A 211 22.39 -36.42 9.66
N LEU A 212 21.49 -35.53 9.22
CA LEU A 212 20.33 -35.06 10.01
C LEU A 212 19.24 -36.14 10.12
N HIS A 213 19.10 -36.98 9.11
CA HIS A 213 18.13 -38.09 9.15
C HIS A 213 18.46 -39.10 10.26
N TYR A 214 19.75 -39.40 10.44
CA TYR A 214 20.21 -40.29 11.50
C TYR A 214 21.55 -39.80 12.08
N PRO A 215 21.53 -38.85 13.02
CA PRO A 215 22.73 -38.22 13.56
C PRO A 215 23.63 -39.25 14.28
N PRO A 216 24.84 -39.55 13.76
CA PRO A 216 25.65 -40.69 14.30
C PRO A 216 26.16 -40.48 15.72
N ALA A 217 26.39 -39.24 16.13
CA ALA A 217 26.84 -38.89 17.48
C ALA A 217 25.90 -37.91 18.18
N GLY A 218 24.64 -37.82 17.70
CA GLY A 218 23.65 -36.85 18.13
C GLY A 218 23.65 -35.58 17.29
N LEU A 219 22.56 -34.83 17.38
CA LEU A 219 22.32 -33.68 16.54
C LEU A 219 23.37 -32.56 16.77
N ASP A 220 23.68 -32.26 18.01
CA ASP A 220 24.64 -31.20 18.35
C ASP A 220 26.03 -31.48 17.80
N ALA A 221 26.55 -32.67 17.98
CA ALA A 221 27.86 -33.08 17.46
C ALA A 221 27.88 -33.04 15.91
N THR A 222 26.78 -33.42 15.26
CA THR A 222 26.64 -33.33 13.81
C THR A 222 26.72 -31.91 13.31
N LEU A 223 25.94 -31.01 13.90
CA LEU A 223 25.92 -29.59 13.50
C LEU A 223 27.25 -28.89 13.82
N ASP A 224 27.90 -29.21 14.94
CA ASP A 224 29.21 -28.69 15.28
C ASP A 224 30.28 -29.12 14.27
N PHE A 225 30.24 -30.36 13.81
CA PHE A 225 31.13 -30.87 12.77
C PHE A 225 30.97 -30.10 11.45
N PHE A 226 29.72 -29.94 10.98
CA PHE A 226 29.44 -29.16 9.76
C PHE A 226 29.88 -27.69 9.90
N ALA A 227 29.63 -27.08 11.04
CA ALA A 227 30.05 -25.71 11.30
C ALA A 227 31.58 -25.57 11.29
N GLU A 228 32.32 -26.57 11.85
CA GLU A 228 33.77 -26.55 11.85
C GLU A 228 34.34 -26.70 10.43
N GLU A 229 33.80 -27.62 9.63
CA GLU A 229 34.24 -27.83 8.23
C GLU A 229 33.97 -26.55 7.38
N LEU A 230 32.85 -25.91 7.54
CA LEU A 230 32.53 -24.63 6.84
C LEU A 230 33.45 -23.48 7.26
N ARG A 231 33.88 -23.44 8.53
CA ARG A 231 34.85 -22.41 8.97
C ARG A 231 36.22 -22.54 8.28
N LYS A 232 36.64 -23.74 7.94
CA LYS A 232 37.95 -23.98 7.27
C LYS A 232 37.99 -23.37 5.86
N THR A 233 36.85 -23.18 5.24
CA THR A 233 36.73 -22.75 3.82
C THR A 233 36.00 -21.43 3.66
N SER A 234 35.89 -20.63 4.72
CA SER A 234 35.25 -19.33 4.68
C SER A 234 35.94 -18.38 3.70
N LEU A 235 35.11 -17.59 2.97
CA LEU A 235 35.59 -16.55 2.07
C LEU A 235 35.66 -15.23 2.84
N ASN A 236 36.85 -14.62 2.90
CA ASN A 236 36.99 -13.24 3.39
C ASN A 236 36.64 -12.25 2.29
N VAL A 237 35.68 -11.33 2.58
CA VAL A 237 35.14 -10.36 1.63
C VAL A 237 35.52 -8.95 2.08
N GLY A 238 36.63 -8.42 1.61
CA GLY A 238 36.98 -7.00 1.70
C GLY A 238 37.20 -6.41 3.10
N GLY A 239 37.64 -7.21 4.10
CA GLY A 239 37.94 -6.73 5.45
C GLY A 239 38.17 -7.85 6.48
N VAL A 240 38.77 -7.50 7.63
CA VAL A 240 39.24 -8.50 8.62
C VAL A 240 38.10 -9.29 9.31
N GLN A 241 36.85 -8.91 9.14
CA GLN A 241 35.70 -9.54 9.86
C GLN A 241 34.48 -9.81 8.99
N ARG A 242 34.63 -9.90 7.66
CA ARG A 242 33.53 -10.19 6.74
C ARG A 242 33.72 -11.58 6.17
N GLU A 243 32.96 -12.55 6.69
CA GLU A 243 33.07 -13.96 6.36
C GLU A 243 31.81 -14.45 5.65
N LEU A 244 32.01 -15.07 4.49
CA LEU A 244 30.97 -15.77 3.75
C LEU A 244 31.23 -17.26 3.80
N PHE A 245 30.27 -18.02 4.29
CA PHE A 245 30.28 -19.48 4.29
C PHE A 245 29.36 -19.97 3.18
N VAL A 246 29.76 -21.00 2.45
CA VAL A 246 28.92 -21.61 1.41
C VAL A 246 28.85 -23.10 1.64
N LEU A 247 27.63 -23.63 1.83
CA LEU A 247 27.34 -25.06 1.86
C LEU A 247 26.85 -25.42 0.45
N PRO A 248 27.71 -26.11 -0.38
CA PRO A 248 27.33 -26.50 -1.73
C PRO A 248 26.25 -27.58 -1.70
N ALA A 249 25.46 -27.70 -2.75
CA ALA A 249 24.45 -28.74 -2.92
C ALA A 249 25.05 -30.14 -2.79
N ALA A 250 26.13 -30.37 -3.50
CA ALA A 250 26.92 -31.62 -3.48
C ALA A 250 28.40 -31.31 -3.73
N LEU A 251 29.29 -32.23 -3.32
CA LEU A 251 30.71 -32.14 -3.68
C LEU A 251 30.92 -32.70 -5.10
N GLU A 252 30.18 -33.75 -5.43
CA GLU A 252 30.11 -34.33 -6.76
C GLU A 252 28.65 -34.61 -7.13
N LEU A 253 28.29 -34.49 -8.41
CA LEU A 253 26.92 -34.74 -8.87
C LEU A 253 26.42 -36.16 -8.58
N THR A 254 27.34 -37.13 -8.42
CA THR A 254 27.04 -38.49 -8.04
C THR A 254 26.40 -38.59 -6.64
N GLU A 255 26.71 -37.70 -5.74
CA GLU A 255 26.05 -37.64 -4.40
C GLU A 255 24.53 -37.42 -4.54
N ILE A 256 24.12 -36.53 -5.45
CA ILE A 256 22.71 -36.26 -5.71
C ILE A 256 22.01 -37.47 -6.31
N GLN A 257 22.65 -38.14 -7.26
CA GLN A 257 22.09 -39.35 -7.92
C GLN A 257 21.91 -40.51 -6.96
N ASN A 258 22.76 -40.63 -5.97
CA ASN A 258 22.77 -41.73 -4.99
C ASN A 258 22.09 -41.39 -3.66
N MET A 259 21.47 -40.20 -3.56
CA MET A 259 20.82 -39.75 -2.34
C MET A 259 19.60 -40.62 -2.00
N SER A 260 19.59 -41.21 -0.82
CA SER A 260 18.49 -42.06 -0.33
C SER A 260 17.57 -41.33 0.67
N VAL A 261 18.00 -40.18 1.19
CA VAL A 261 17.25 -39.38 2.16
C VAL A 261 16.77 -38.11 1.48
N VAL A 262 15.48 -37.89 1.53
CA VAL A 262 14.83 -36.70 0.99
C VAL A 262 14.24 -35.87 2.12
N PRO A 263 14.03 -34.56 1.95
CA PRO A 263 13.51 -33.67 2.98
C PRO A 263 12.16 -34.11 3.56
N GLU A 264 11.34 -34.82 2.79
CA GLU A 264 10.08 -35.40 3.28
C GLU A 264 10.28 -36.28 4.52
N HIS A 265 11.40 -37.00 4.60
CA HIS A 265 11.70 -37.81 5.76
C HIS A 265 11.88 -36.99 7.04
N LEU A 266 12.39 -35.76 6.91
CA LEU A 266 12.50 -34.82 8.03
C LEU A 266 11.17 -34.11 8.29
N ALA A 267 10.49 -33.66 7.24
CA ALA A 267 9.23 -32.91 7.34
C ALA A 267 8.04 -33.75 7.84
N ARG A 268 8.10 -35.07 7.66
CA ARG A 268 7.07 -36.00 8.18
C ARG A 268 7.31 -36.42 9.63
N ASN A 269 8.12 -35.71 10.38
CA ASN A 269 8.25 -35.90 11.81
C ASN A 269 7.05 -35.31 12.55
N PRO A 270 6.17 -36.12 13.16
CA PRO A 270 4.99 -35.59 13.85
C PRO A 270 5.32 -34.69 15.03
N ALA A 271 6.51 -34.86 15.63
CA ALA A 271 6.94 -34.03 16.75
C ALA A 271 7.44 -32.65 16.31
N ASN A 272 8.06 -32.56 15.12
CA ASN A 272 8.55 -31.32 14.57
C ASN A 272 8.60 -31.34 13.03
N PRO A 273 7.54 -31.04 12.32
CA PRO A 273 7.54 -30.97 10.85
C PRO A 273 8.40 -29.81 10.28
N TRP A 274 8.83 -28.87 11.11
CA TRP A 274 9.68 -27.73 10.77
C TRP A 274 11.18 -28.01 10.98
N GLN A 275 11.52 -29.24 11.21
CA GLN A 275 12.84 -29.69 11.65
C GLN A 275 13.96 -29.24 10.69
N LEU A 276 13.71 -29.18 9.39
CA LEU A 276 14.73 -28.76 8.42
C LEU A 276 15.12 -27.26 8.62
N SER A 277 14.14 -26.39 8.78
CA SER A 277 14.40 -24.99 9.08
C SER A 277 15.11 -24.81 10.42
N ASP A 278 14.70 -25.56 11.45
CA ASP A 278 15.35 -25.53 12.77
C ASP A 278 16.82 -25.96 12.70
N HIS A 279 17.14 -26.99 11.93
CA HIS A 279 18.51 -27.44 11.76
C HIS A 279 19.37 -26.40 11.00
N LEU A 280 18.84 -25.79 9.93
CA LEU A 280 19.56 -24.72 9.21
C LEU A 280 19.77 -23.49 10.09
N HIS A 281 18.77 -23.13 10.89
CA HIS A 281 18.90 -22.05 11.87
C HIS A 281 19.97 -22.38 12.92
N ALA A 282 19.94 -23.60 13.48
CA ALA A 282 20.92 -24.06 14.46
C ALA A 282 22.35 -24.15 13.90
N LEU A 283 22.52 -24.54 12.64
CA LEU A 283 23.82 -24.52 11.96
C LEU A 283 24.34 -23.08 11.83
N GLY A 284 23.49 -22.17 11.37
CA GLY A 284 23.82 -20.74 11.28
C GLY A 284 24.15 -20.12 12.64
N GLN A 285 23.47 -20.52 13.70
CA GLN A 285 23.75 -20.08 15.08
C GLN A 285 25.13 -20.55 15.53
N ARG A 286 25.54 -21.80 15.24
CA ARG A 286 26.88 -22.32 15.56
C ARG A 286 27.98 -21.59 14.79
N LEU A 287 27.73 -21.23 13.54
CA LEU A 287 28.65 -20.41 12.74
C LEU A 287 28.72 -18.96 13.24
N GLY A 288 27.72 -18.52 13.99
CA GLY A 288 27.58 -17.13 14.43
C GLY A 288 27.26 -16.19 13.27
N VAL A 289 26.47 -16.65 12.28
CA VAL A 289 26.08 -15.84 11.13
C VAL A 289 24.89 -14.96 11.42
N ASP A 290 24.78 -13.83 10.71
CA ASP A 290 23.68 -12.87 10.82
C ASP A 290 22.45 -13.36 10.03
N ALA A 291 22.69 -14.02 8.88
CA ALA A 291 21.63 -14.60 8.07
C ALA A 291 22.09 -15.88 7.35
N VAL A 292 21.11 -16.74 7.05
CA VAL A 292 21.26 -17.95 6.20
C VAL A 292 20.42 -17.74 4.95
N PHE A 293 21.09 -17.67 3.80
CA PHE A 293 20.45 -17.57 2.49
C PHE A 293 20.34 -18.95 1.85
N ILE A 294 19.16 -19.34 1.42
CA ILE A 294 18.86 -20.67 0.91
C ILE A 294 18.41 -20.56 -0.55
N ASP A 295 19.20 -21.09 -1.48
CA ASP A 295 18.86 -21.19 -2.90
C ASP A 295 18.06 -22.47 -3.14
N LEU A 296 16.73 -22.35 -3.19
CA LEU A 296 15.83 -23.49 -3.27
C LEU A 296 15.65 -23.96 -4.70
N ARG A 297 15.45 -25.28 -4.86
CA ARG A 297 15.11 -25.90 -6.14
C ARG A 297 13.87 -25.27 -6.78
N ALA A 298 13.86 -25.17 -8.11
CA ALA A 298 12.72 -24.69 -8.87
C ALA A 298 11.54 -25.68 -8.87
N GLY A 299 10.32 -25.16 -9.09
CA GLY A 299 9.10 -25.95 -9.24
C GLY A 299 8.45 -26.34 -7.91
N LEU A 300 7.51 -27.28 -7.97
CA LEU A 300 6.81 -27.85 -6.80
C LEU A 300 7.60 -29.02 -6.25
N SER A 301 8.81 -28.76 -5.80
CA SER A 301 9.67 -29.78 -5.20
C SER A 301 9.39 -29.95 -3.71
N GLU A 302 9.29 -31.17 -3.23
CA GLU A 302 9.16 -31.46 -1.79
C GLU A 302 10.41 -31.06 -1.00
N LEU A 303 11.54 -30.87 -1.68
CA LEU A 303 12.74 -30.30 -1.08
C LEU A 303 12.52 -28.82 -0.63
N ALA A 304 11.77 -28.04 -1.41
CA ALA A 304 11.54 -26.65 -1.13
C ALA A 304 10.39 -26.43 -0.12
N SER A 305 9.38 -27.29 -0.12
CA SER A 305 8.14 -27.08 0.64
C SER A 305 8.32 -26.92 2.16
N PRO A 306 9.17 -27.69 2.88
CA PRO A 306 9.35 -27.52 4.31
C PRO A 306 9.87 -26.14 4.72
N ILE A 307 10.64 -25.51 3.83
CA ILE A 307 11.19 -24.17 4.07
C ILE A 307 10.20 -23.09 3.65
N LEU A 308 9.52 -23.26 2.49
CA LEU A 308 8.57 -22.27 1.97
C LEU A 308 7.31 -22.13 2.81
N PHE A 309 6.87 -23.17 3.50
CA PHE A 309 5.73 -23.10 4.41
C PHE A 309 6.11 -22.67 5.83
N ASP A 310 7.40 -22.49 6.14
CA ASP A 310 7.81 -22.01 7.45
C ASP A 310 7.62 -20.48 7.56
N PRO A 311 6.69 -20.01 8.41
CA PRO A 311 6.40 -18.57 8.53
C PRO A 311 7.53 -17.78 9.21
N ARG A 312 8.57 -18.44 9.70
CA ARG A 312 9.74 -17.80 10.32
C ARG A 312 10.82 -17.45 9.30
N VAL A 313 10.65 -17.90 8.04
CA VAL A 313 11.60 -17.70 6.94
C VAL A 313 11.14 -16.55 6.05
N ASP A 314 12.06 -15.69 5.67
CA ASP A 314 11.79 -14.64 4.67
C ASP A 314 11.79 -15.22 3.26
N HIS A 315 10.69 -15.09 2.51
CA HIS A 315 10.52 -15.74 1.22
C HIS A 315 10.63 -14.75 0.05
N PHE A 316 11.53 -15.03 -0.87
CA PHE A 316 11.68 -14.35 -2.14
C PHE A 316 11.34 -15.30 -3.29
N PHE A 317 10.37 -14.90 -4.12
CA PHE A 317 9.91 -15.64 -5.28
C PHE A 317 10.35 -14.95 -6.56
N VAL A 318 11.19 -15.60 -7.35
CA VAL A 318 11.74 -15.03 -8.58
C VAL A 318 11.01 -15.59 -9.79
N SER A 319 10.44 -14.72 -10.62
CA SER A 319 9.70 -15.10 -11.82
C SER A 319 10.01 -14.14 -12.96
N THR A 320 9.95 -14.63 -14.19
CA THR A 320 9.90 -13.78 -15.38
C THR A 320 8.43 -13.50 -15.73
N VAL A 321 8.21 -12.59 -16.68
CA VAL A 321 6.87 -12.31 -17.23
C VAL A 321 6.37 -13.39 -18.20
N ALA A 322 7.15 -14.41 -18.49
CA ALA A 322 6.76 -15.50 -19.38
C ALA A 322 5.55 -16.27 -18.80
N PRO A 323 4.51 -16.55 -19.61
CA PRO A 323 3.26 -17.16 -19.11
C PRO A 323 3.46 -18.43 -18.30
N GLN A 324 4.38 -19.30 -18.69
CA GLN A 324 4.67 -20.54 -17.97
C GLN A 324 5.31 -20.30 -16.59
N SER A 325 6.17 -19.28 -16.47
CA SER A 325 6.79 -18.89 -15.20
C SER A 325 5.73 -18.30 -14.27
N VAL A 326 4.88 -17.43 -14.82
CA VAL A 326 3.80 -16.77 -14.08
C VAL A 326 2.75 -17.75 -13.59
N GLN A 327 2.26 -18.65 -14.47
CA GLN A 327 1.22 -19.62 -14.09
C GLN A 327 1.70 -20.59 -13.00
N GLY A 328 2.94 -21.07 -13.15
CA GLY A 328 3.51 -21.95 -12.15
C GLY A 328 3.78 -21.25 -10.81
N MET A 329 4.30 -20.04 -10.85
CA MET A 329 4.49 -19.22 -9.64
C MET A 329 3.16 -18.87 -8.98
N ALA A 330 2.12 -18.59 -9.75
CA ALA A 330 0.78 -18.37 -9.22
C ALA A 330 0.24 -19.58 -8.45
N GLU A 331 0.55 -20.80 -8.91
CA GLU A 331 0.17 -22.04 -8.18
C GLU A 331 0.91 -22.16 -6.85
N VAL A 332 2.22 -21.90 -6.83
CA VAL A 332 3.01 -21.85 -5.60
C VAL A 332 2.41 -20.85 -4.61
N LEU A 333 2.14 -19.63 -5.08
CA LEU A 333 1.61 -18.55 -4.26
C LEU A 333 0.21 -18.85 -3.72
N ARG A 334 -0.69 -19.49 -4.50
CA ARG A 334 -2.01 -19.92 -4.02
C ARG A 334 -1.90 -20.90 -2.85
N ARG A 335 -1.01 -21.89 -2.94
CA ARG A 335 -0.80 -22.84 -1.86
C ARG A 335 -0.21 -22.19 -0.62
N LEU A 336 0.75 -21.29 -0.80
CA LEU A 336 1.32 -20.52 0.29
C LEU A 336 0.27 -19.64 0.96
N TYR A 337 -0.60 -18.99 0.17
CA TYR A 337 -1.71 -18.20 0.69
C TYR A 337 -2.69 -19.03 1.50
N ALA A 338 -3.11 -20.20 0.96
CA ALA A 338 -4.02 -21.11 1.66
C ALA A 338 -3.46 -21.58 3.00
N PHE A 339 -2.15 -21.82 3.05
CA PHE A 339 -1.45 -22.20 4.28
C PHE A 339 -1.33 -21.01 5.25
N ASN A 340 -0.86 -19.84 4.78
CA ASN A 340 -0.63 -18.67 5.64
C ASN A 340 -1.90 -18.12 6.28
N ARG A 341 -3.05 -18.28 5.64
CA ARG A 341 -4.35 -17.90 6.24
C ARG A 341 -4.72 -18.68 7.49
N ARG A 342 -4.10 -19.83 7.74
CA ARG A 342 -4.31 -20.63 8.96
C ARG A 342 -3.42 -20.17 10.11
N LEU A 343 -2.42 -19.36 9.81
CA LEU A 343 -1.57 -18.76 10.84
C LEU A 343 -2.38 -17.77 11.68
N PRO A 344 -2.07 -17.61 12.97
CA PRO A 344 -2.62 -16.57 13.79
C PRO A 344 -2.44 -15.20 13.11
N ALA A 345 -3.42 -14.31 13.22
CA ALA A 345 -3.41 -12.99 12.57
C ALA A 345 -2.13 -12.18 12.87
N THR A 346 -1.55 -12.36 14.04
CA THR A 346 -0.28 -11.73 14.45
C THR A 346 0.94 -12.21 13.64
N ARG A 347 0.84 -13.33 12.94
CA ARG A 347 1.93 -13.94 12.15
C ARG A 347 1.68 -13.90 10.64
N GLN A 348 0.47 -13.63 10.20
CA GLN A 348 0.15 -13.57 8.77
C GLN A 348 0.95 -12.48 8.05
N ASP A 349 1.21 -11.37 8.71
CA ASP A 349 1.98 -10.26 8.16
C ASP A 349 3.47 -10.58 8.01
N ASP A 350 4.03 -11.32 8.95
CA ASP A 350 5.44 -11.74 8.91
C ASP A 350 5.72 -12.77 7.81
N ALA A 351 4.71 -13.57 7.43
CA ALA A 351 4.80 -14.61 6.41
C ALA A 351 4.54 -14.13 4.97
N ARG A 352 4.43 -12.82 4.73
CA ARG A 352 4.18 -12.28 3.38
C ARG A 352 5.37 -12.48 2.44
N PRO A 353 5.13 -13.02 1.22
CA PRO A 353 6.20 -13.23 0.26
C PRO A 353 6.64 -11.93 -0.43
N THR A 354 7.89 -11.90 -0.86
CA THR A 354 8.42 -10.91 -1.79
C THR A 354 8.53 -11.54 -3.17
N VAL A 355 7.95 -10.91 -4.19
CA VAL A 355 8.05 -11.38 -5.59
C VAL A 355 9.00 -10.48 -6.36
N VAL A 356 10.00 -11.08 -7.01
CA VAL A 356 10.97 -10.41 -7.88
C VAL A 356 10.62 -10.76 -9.33
N LEU A 357 10.15 -9.80 -10.11
CA LEU A 357 10.03 -9.94 -11.56
C LEU A 357 11.39 -9.66 -12.18
N SER A 358 11.96 -10.68 -12.77
CA SER A 358 13.34 -10.70 -13.24
C SER A 358 13.45 -10.71 -14.76
N LEU A 359 14.68 -10.51 -15.25
CA LEU A 359 15.03 -10.50 -16.67
C LEU A 359 14.18 -9.48 -17.47
N LEU A 360 13.84 -8.36 -16.84
CA LEU A 360 13.04 -7.32 -17.47
C LEU A 360 13.89 -6.47 -18.42
N THR A 361 13.44 -6.36 -19.67
CA THR A 361 13.89 -5.33 -20.60
C THR A 361 12.90 -4.18 -20.64
N LYS A 362 13.27 -3.05 -21.25
CA LYS A 362 12.35 -1.92 -21.41
C LYS A 362 11.09 -2.32 -22.19
N GLU A 363 11.28 -3.10 -23.25
CA GLU A 363 10.20 -3.57 -24.11
C GLU A 363 9.24 -4.51 -23.36
N LEU A 364 9.78 -5.35 -22.47
CA LEU A 364 8.96 -6.26 -21.65
C LEU A 364 8.15 -5.50 -20.58
N ARG A 365 8.66 -4.38 -20.06
CA ARG A 365 7.92 -3.54 -19.12
C ARG A 365 6.77 -2.79 -19.78
N GLU A 366 6.90 -2.46 -21.06
CA GLU A 366 5.88 -1.76 -21.84
C GLU A 366 4.87 -2.72 -22.49
N ALA A 367 5.10 -4.03 -22.39
CA ALA A 367 4.25 -5.06 -23.00
C ALA A 367 3.12 -5.50 -22.07
N ASP A 368 1.97 -5.87 -22.67
CA ASP A 368 0.78 -6.39 -21.94
C ASP A 368 1.10 -7.57 -21.02
N HIS A 369 2.08 -8.38 -21.36
CA HIS A 369 2.51 -9.53 -20.56
C HIS A 369 3.02 -9.15 -19.16
N TYR A 370 3.59 -7.96 -19.02
CA TYR A 370 4.03 -7.47 -17.70
C TYR A 370 2.84 -7.23 -16.78
N GLU A 371 1.83 -6.52 -17.24
CA GLU A 371 0.61 -6.25 -16.47
C GLU A 371 -0.18 -7.55 -16.18
N GLN A 372 -0.25 -8.45 -17.17
CA GLN A 372 -0.87 -9.78 -17.00
C GLN A 372 -0.14 -10.59 -15.92
N ALA A 373 1.19 -10.53 -15.87
CA ALA A 373 1.98 -11.20 -14.84
C ALA A 373 1.69 -10.63 -13.44
N LEU A 374 1.70 -9.30 -13.29
CA LEU A 374 1.34 -8.63 -12.04
C LEU A 374 -0.06 -9.03 -11.56
N LYS A 375 -1.03 -9.06 -12.49
CA LYS A 375 -2.40 -9.44 -12.20
C LYS A 375 -2.49 -10.90 -11.72
N ALA A 376 -1.96 -11.83 -12.50
CA ALA A 376 -2.07 -13.26 -12.20
C ALA A 376 -1.41 -13.64 -10.86
N LEU A 377 -0.22 -13.09 -10.59
CA LEU A 377 0.49 -13.34 -9.34
C LEU A 377 -0.19 -12.65 -8.15
N GLY A 378 -0.72 -11.44 -8.34
CA GLY A 378 -1.46 -10.74 -7.29
C GLY A 378 -2.79 -11.41 -6.93
N GLU A 379 -3.48 -12.02 -7.90
CA GLU A 379 -4.69 -12.82 -7.65
C GLU A 379 -4.38 -14.13 -6.94
N ALA A 380 -3.18 -14.67 -7.14
CA ALA A 380 -2.74 -15.90 -6.48
C ALA A 380 -2.44 -15.72 -4.98
N TYR A 381 -2.03 -14.53 -4.59
CA TYR A 381 -1.78 -14.19 -3.17
C TYR A 381 -2.44 -12.84 -2.86
N PRO A 382 -3.77 -12.80 -2.71
CA PRO A 382 -4.51 -11.57 -2.45
C PRO A 382 -4.19 -11.01 -1.07
N SER A 383 -4.40 -9.70 -0.92
CA SER A 383 -4.32 -9.03 0.39
C SER A 383 -5.66 -9.06 1.12
N ASP A 384 -5.64 -9.10 2.43
CA ASP A 384 -6.84 -8.94 3.26
C ASP A 384 -7.25 -7.47 3.42
N ASP A 385 -6.36 -6.55 3.05
CA ASP A 385 -6.60 -5.11 3.03
C ASP A 385 -6.37 -4.60 1.59
N ALA A 386 -7.35 -3.87 1.05
CA ALA A 386 -7.27 -3.32 -0.30
C ALA A 386 -6.09 -2.35 -0.51
N LEU A 387 -5.60 -1.76 0.57
CA LEU A 387 -4.50 -0.79 0.55
C LEU A 387 -3.13 -1.41 0.81
N THR A 388 -3.10 -2.58 1.43
CA THR A 388 -1.86 -3.30 1.72
C THR A 388 -1.66 -4.39 0.67
N PRO A 389 -0.60 -4.35 -0.16
CA PRO A 389 -0.31 -5.44 -1.09
C PRO A 389 -0.15 -6.75 -0.33
N GLY A 390 -0.74 -7.84 -0.82
CA GLY A 390 -0.54 -9.17 -0.26
C GLY A 390 0.92 -9.61 -0.33
N MET A 391 1.69 -9.02 -1.26
CA MET A 391 3.08 -9.33 -1.53
C MET A 391 3.88 -8.05 -1.75
N GLN A 392 5.17 -8.10 -1.47
CA GLN A 392 6.10 -7.08 -1.89
C GLN A 392 6.55 -7.35 -3.33
N TRP A 393 6.60 -6.31 -4.17
CA TRP A 393 7.03 -6.39 -5.56
C TRP A 393 8.38 -5.73 -5.76
N LEU A 394 9.27 -6.45 -6.42
CA LEU A 394 10.60 -5.97 -6.81
C LEU A 394 10.83 -6.30 -8.29
N GLU A 395 11.69 -5.53 -8.93
CA GLU A 395 12.06 -5.70 -10.33
C GLU A 395 13.57 -5.88 -10.47
N ALA A 396 13.96 -6.79 -11.36
CA ALA A 396 15.34 -7.01 -11.74
C ALA A 396 15.47 -6.96 -13.26
N GLU A 397 16.31 -6.07 -13.76
CA GLU A 397 16.56 -5.93 -15.20
C GLU A 397 17.40 -7.06 -15.75
N PHE A 398 17.19 -7.34 -17.05
CA PHE A 398 18.08 -8.20 -17.80
C PHE A 398 19.37 -7.46 -18.13
N LEU A 399 20.49 -7.97 -17.63
CA LEU A 399 21.83 -7.46 -17.93
C LEU A 399 22.69 -8.62 -18.41
N SER A 400 23.17 -8.54 -19.66
CA SER A 400 23.97 -9.58 -20.27
C SER A 400 25.30 -9.85 -19.52
N THR A 401 25.82 -8.83 -18.85
CA THR A 401 27.02 -8.93 -17.99
C THR A 401 26.85 -9.88 -16.82
N LEU A 402 25.62 -10.02 -16.31
CA LEU A 402 25.35 -10.92 -15.17
C LEU A 402 25.30 -12.42 -15.58
N MET A 403 25.21 -12.71 -16.86
CA MET A 403 25.23 -14.09 -17.35
C MET A 403 26.63 -14.72 -17.39
N SER A 404 27.67 -13.90 -17.31
CA SER A 404 29.05 -14.36 -17.36
C SER A 404 29.71 -14.51 -15.97
N ILE A 405 28.97 -14.32 -14.89
CA ILE A 405 29.48 -14.49 -13.53
C ILE A 405 29.88 -15.95 -13.31
N GLY A 406 31.16 -16.18 -13.06
CA GLY A 406 31.74 -17.52 -12.90
C GLY A 406 32.29 -17.83 -11.51
N SER A 407 32.26 -16.85 -10.58
CA SER A 407 32.71 -17.08 -9.21
C SER A 407 31.93 -16.27 -8.18
N VAL A 408 31.94 -16.73 -6.92
CA VAL A 408 31.32 -16.01 -5.79
C VAL A 408 31.96 -14.63 -5.62
N ARG A 409 33.27 -14.50 -5.78
CA ARG A 409 33.97 -13.21 -5.67
C ARG A 409 33.52 -12.24 -6.75
N GLU A 410 33.48 -12.70 -8.00
CA GLU A 410 33.02 -11.90 -9.12
C GLU A 410 31.55 -11.44 -8.91
N ALA A 411 30.68 -12.31 -8.38
CA ALA A 411 29.33 -11.95 -8.05
C ALA A 411 29.27 -10.81 -7.03
N LEU A 412 30.06 -10.89 -5.96
CA LEU A 412 30.12 -9.85 -4.93
C LEU A 412 30.68 -8.51 -5.42
N ASP A 413 31.50 -8.51 -6.45
CA ASP A 413 32.09 -7.30 -7.04
C ASP A 413 31.16 -6.67 -8.10
N VAL A 414 30.52 -7.49 -8.94
CA VAL A 414 29.73 -7.04 -10.10
C VAL A 414 28.30 -6.63 -9.71
N LEU A 415 27.63 -7.41 -8.86
CA LEU A 415 26.22 -7.19 -8.53
C LEU A 415 25.93 -5.83 -7.90
N PRO A 416 26.75 -5.28 -6.99
CA PRO A 416 26.54 -3.96 -6.42
C PRO A 416 26.54 -2.82 -7.44
N GLN A 417 27.28 -2.98 -8.52
CA GLN A 417 27.47 -1.95 -9.54
C GLN A 417 26.45 -2.05 -10.68
N SER A 418 25.92 -3.24 -10.91
CA SER A 418 25.16 -3.55 -12.12
C SER A 418 23.68 -3.90 -11.82
N SER A 419 23.34 -4.39 -10.64
CA SER A 419 21.99 -4.85 -10.36
C SER A 419 21.11 -3.73 -9.83
N HIS A 420 19.99 -3.43 -10.51
CA HIS A 420 18.97 -2.52 -9.99
C HIS A 420 18.30 -3.04 -8.69
N LEU A 421 18.28 -4.35 -8.49
CA LEU A 421 17.80 -4.97 -7.27
C LEU A 421 18.68 -4.64 -6.06
N PHE A 422 19.92 -4.21 -6.27
CA PHE A 422 20.89 -3.92 -5.20
C PHE A 422 20.41 -2.80 -4.27
N GLY A 423 19.72 -1.79 -4.78
CA GLY A 423 19.13 -0.74 -3.96
C GLY A 423 18.14 -1.28 -2.94
N SER A 424 17.21 -2.12 -3.38
CA SER A 424 16.22 -2.78 -2.50
C SER A 424 16.89 -3.78 -1.54
N ALA A 425 17.90 -4.49 -2.01
CA ALA A 425 18.70 -5.40 -1.19
C ALA A 425 19.48 -4.64 -0.09
N SER A 426 20.01 -3.46 -0.40
CA SER A 426 20.70 -2.60 0.58
C SER A 426 19.76 -2.10 1.67
N GLU A 427 18.53 -1.70 1.31
CA GLU A 427 17.53 -1.31 2.32
C GLU A 427 17.13 -2.49 3.22
N TRP A 428 16.99 -3.68 2.65
CA TRP A 428 16.75 -4.89 3.43
C TRP A 428 17.94 -5.22 4.36
N ALA A 429 19.18 -5.11 3.85
CA ALA A 429 20.38 -5.34 4.65
C ALA A 429 20.52 -4.33 5.81
N LYS A 430 20.19 -3.05 5.59
CA LYS A 430 20.14 -2.06 6.69
C LYS A 430 19.15 -2.47 7.77
N ALA A 431 17.98 -2.96 7.41
CA ALA A 431 16.99 -3.44 8.37
C ALA A 431 17.48 -4.68 9.15
N LEU A 432 18.24 -5.58 8.50
CA LEU A 432 18.84 -6.75 9.13
C LEU A 432 19.85 -6.34 10.22
N TYR A 433 20.67 -5.33 9.94
CA TYR A 433 21.73 -4.88 10.84
C TYR A 433 21.34 -3.71 11.75
N ALA A 434 20.12 -3.19 11.64
CA ALA A 434 19.61 -2.22 12.59
C ALA A 434 19.65 -2.82 14.00
N GLU A 435 20.31 -2.15 14.93
CA GLU A 435 20.32 -2.60 16.32
C GLU A 435 18.88 -2.67 16.82
N PRO A 436 18.46 -3.80 17.43
CA PRO A 436 17.18 -3.84 18.09
C PRO A 436 17.24 -2.75 19.18
N MET A 437 16.33 -1.76 19.11
CA MET A 437 16.19 -0.81 20.22
C MET A 437 16.08 -1.64 21.51
N PRO A 438 16.92 -1.38 22.53
CA PRO A 438 16.95 -2.20 23.72
C PRO A 438 15.55 -2.21 24.33
N THR A 439 14.95 -3.39 24.40
CA THR A 439 13.85 -3.66 25.31
C THR A 439 14.40 -3.38 26.70
N GLN A 440 14.03 -2.26 27.28
CA GLN A 440 14.42 -1.91 28.64
C GLN A 440 13.92 -3.00 29.57
N PRO A 441 14.80 -3.62 30.36
CA PRO A 441 14.36 -4.41 31.51
C PRO A 441 13.71 -3.46 32.52
N ASP A 442 12.71 -3.96 33.23
CA ASP A 442 12.05 -3.30 34.35
C ASP A 442 13.04 -2.52 35.20
N ILE A 443 13.03 -1.21 35.09
CA ILE A 443 13.76 -0.33 35.99
C ILE A 443 12.77 0.27 36.97
N GLN A 444 12.97 -0.16 38.22
CA GLN A 444 12.43 0.51 39.40
C GLN A 444 12.75 2.00 39.36
N THR A 445 11.72 2.76 39.61
CA THR A 445 11.69 4.16 40.01
C THR A 445 13.02 4.86 40.25
N VAL A 446 13.38 5.82 39.40
CA VAL A 446 14.22 6.97 39.72
C VAL A 446 13.59 8.24 39.13
N SER A 447 13.29 9.12 40.05
CA SER A 447 12.98 10.56 40.03
C SER A 447 12.82 11.31 38.71
N ALA A 448 11.73 12.03 38.69
CA ALA A 448 11.18 13.01 37.76
C ALA A 448 12.19 13.91 37.01
N SER A 449 12.08 13.88 35.69
CA SER A 449 12.33 14.98 34.76
C SER A 449 11.01 15.40 34.09
N PRO A 450 10.86 16.62 33.54
CA PRO A 450 9.57 17.26 33.34
C PRO A 450 8.64 16.48 32.41
N ALA A 451 7.40 16.36 32.80
CA ALA A 451 6.29 15.59 32.30
C ALA A 451 6.31 15.39 30.76
N SER A 452 6.65 14.18 30.30
CA SER A 452 6.22 13.70 29.01
C SER A 452 4.70 13.51 29.07
N SER A 453 3.95 14.33 28.33
CA SER A 453 2.51 14.17 28.20
C SER A 453 2.19 12.74 27.74
N SER A 454 1.18 12.11 28.35
CA SER A 454 0.81 10.74 28.00
C SER A 454 0.47 10.65 26.51
N ARG A 455 0.68 9.49 25.88
CA ARG A 455 0.33 9.25 24.47
C ARG A 455 -1.11 9.66 24.15
N GLN A 456 -2.03 9.35 25.05
CA GLN A 456 -3.45 9.75 24.91
C GLN A 456 -3.63 11.27 24.90
N GLU A 457 -2.85 11.99 25.68
CA GLU A 457 -2.89 13.44 25.71
C GLU A 457 -2.31 14.06 24.43
N GLN A 458 -1.24 13.49 23.90
CA GLN A 458 -0.70 13.88 22.59
C GLN A 458 -1.70 13.59 21.45
N ALA A 459 -2.40 12.46 21.49
CA ALA A 459 -3.48 12.15 20.54
C ALA A 459 -4.64 13.14 20.68
N LYS A 460 -5.06 13.50 21.90
CA LYS A 460 -6.09 14.54 22.13
C LYS A 460 -5.67 15.90 21.57
N ARG A 461 -4.42 16.32 21.77
CA ARG A 461 -3.91 17.57 21.18
C ARG A 461 -3.93 17.53 19.65
N LEU A 462 -3.52 16.42 19.04
CA LEU A 462 -3.58 16.25 17.60
C LEU A 462 -5.02 16.34 17.10
N HIS A 463 -5.96 15.71 17.79
CA HIS A 463 -7.38 15.82 17.46
C HIS A 463 -7.86 17.27 17.46
N GLU A 464 -7.55 18.06 18.49
CA GLU A 464 -7.97 19.46 18.59
C GLU A 464 -7.28 20.35 17.54
N VAL A 465 -6.00 20.12 17.27
CA VAL A 465 -5.26 20.82 16.19
C VAL A 465 -5.91 20.53 14.83
N CYS A 466 -6.19 19.27 14.52
CA CYS A 466 -6.80 18.90 13.26
C CYS A 466 -8.26 19.39 13.16
N LYS A 467 -9.04 19.34 14.24
CA LYS A 467 -10.40 19.87 14.30
C LYS A 467 -10.43 21.37 14.01
N SER A 468 -9.48 22.13 14.55
CA SER A 468 -9.37 23.57 14.26
C SER A 468 -8.86 23.87 12.86
N ALA A 469 -8.13 22.96 12.22
CA ALA A 469 -7.55 23.12 10.89
C ALA A 469 -8.44 22.59 9.75
N GLU A 470 -9.54 21.90 10.05
CA GLU A 470 -10.40 21.26 9.04
C GLU A 470 -11.11 22.27 8.14
N PHE A 471 -11.55 23.36 8.71
CA PHE A 471 -12.25 24.42 7.98
C PHE A 471 -11.46 25.72 7.99
N ALA A 472 -11.35 26.35 6.82
CA ALA A 472 -10.62 27.60 6.68
C ALA A 472 -11.17 28.73 7.57
N GLU A 473 -12.46 28.65 7.88
CA GLU A 473 -13.20 29.63 8.67
C GLU A 473 -12.83 29.60 10.16
N SER A 474 -12.51 28.44 10.69
CA SER A 474 -12.23 28.23 12.11
C SER A 474 -10.76 28.47 12.50
N THR A 475 -9.87 28.65 11.52
CA THR A 475 -8.43 28.64 11.78
C THR A 475 -7.92 29.97 12.32
N ALA A 476 -7.68 30.04 13.60
CA ALA A 476 -6.89 31.12 14.25
C ALA A 476 -5.37 30.97 14.01
N THR A 477 -4.93 29.95 13.27
CA THR A 477 -3.52 29.58 13.08
C THR A 477 -2.78 30.59 12.23
N SER A 478 -1.68 31.11 12.76
CA SER A 478 -0.78 32.07 12.10
C SER A 478 0.18 31.44 11.09
N ALA A 479 0.30 30.12 11.05
CA ALA A 479 1.27 29.41 10.21
C ALA A 479 0.67 29.06 8.84
N ILE A 480 1.34 29.46 7.77
CA ILE A 480 1.05 29.07 6.39
C ILE A 480 2.12 28.06 5.97
N LEU A 481 1.71 26.95 5.38
CA LEU A 481 2.63 26.05 4.69
C LEU A 481 2.95 26.63 3.30
N ALA A 482 4.22 26.89 3.03
CA ALA A 482 4.67 27.38 1.73
C ALA A 482 4.72 26.23 0.71
N THR A 483 3.53 25.86 0.18
CA THR A 483 3.43 24.87 -0.90
C THR A 483 4.13 25.36 -2.17
N GLU A 484 4.42 24.45 -3.10
CA GLU A 484 5.11 24.81 -4.34
C GLU A 484 4.43 25.97 -5.11
N PRO A 485 3.10 25.98 -5.33
CA PRO A 485 2.42 27.11 -5.95
C PRO A 485 2.62 28.42 -5.20
N LEU A 486 2.62 28.42 -3.87
CA LEU A 486 2.86 29.60 -3.06
C LEU A 486 4.32 30.08 -3.14
N ARG A 487 5.27 29.15 -3.19
CA ARG A 487 6.68 29.50 -3.45
C ARG A 487 6.86 30.10 -4.85
N ASN A 488 6.15 29.60 -5.83
CA ASN A 488 6.17 30.13 -7.20
C ASN A 488 5.61 31.55 -7.26
N LEU A 489 4.59 31.89 -6.44
CA LEU A 489 4.12 33.30 -6.33
C LEU A 489 5.27 34.23 -5.94
N GLY A 490 6.02 33.92 -4.91
CA GLY A 490 7.14 34.74 -4.49
C GLY A 490 8.26 34.80 -5.52
N LYS A 491 8.59 33.68 -6.18
CA LYS A 491 9.61 33.66 -7.22
C LYS A 491 9.25 34.54 -8.44
N HIS A 492 7.99 34.55 -8.87
CA HIS A 492 7.55 35.26 -10.06
C HIS A 492 7.13 36.71 -9.77
N TYR A 493 6.57 36.97 -8.58
CA TYR A 493 5.92 38.22 -8.27
C TYR A 493 6.50 38.97 -7.05
N ALA A 494 7.73 38.64 -6.64
CA ALA A 494 8.39 39.45 -5.59
C ALA A 494 8.66 40.90 -6.06
N LYS A 495 9.04 41.09 -7.34
CA LYS A 495 9.40 42.37 -7.92
C LYS A 495 8.30 43.03 -8.77
N ASP A 496 7.20 42.35 -8.96
CA ASP A 496 6.07 42.79 -9.76
C ASP A 496 4.74 42.47 -9.07
N LEU A 497 3.65 43.08 -9.48
CA LEU A 497 2.32 42.74 -8.94
C LEU A 497 1.79 41.42 -9.52
N PRO A 498 1.18 40.57 -8.71
CA PRO A 498 0.58 39.32 -9.20
C PRO A 498 -0.60 39.67 -10.13
N ASN A 499 -0.66 38.92 -11.22
CA ASN A 499 -1.73 39.03 -12.21
C ASN A 499 -2.02 37.66 -12.77
N LEU A 500 -2.87 36.87 -12.07
CA LEU A 500 -2.98 35.46 -12.28
C LEU A 500 -4.30 34.82 -11.83
N LEU A 501 -4.53 33.61 -12.30
CA LEU A 501 -5.55 32.70 -11.81
C LEU A 501 -4.92 31.68 -10.87
N MET A 502 -5.46 31.55 -9.66
CA MET A 502 -5.15 30.46 -8.74
C MET A 502 -6.20 29.37 -8.88
N ILE A 503 -5.89 28.40 -9.73
CA ILE A 503 -6.78 27.32 -10.09
C ILE A 503 -6.56 26.14 -9.11
N GLY A 504 -7.65 25.57 -8.58
CA GLY A 504 -7.55 24.40 -7.71
C GLY A 504 -8.88 23.67 -7.56
N ALA A 505 -8.79 22.38 -7.24
CA ALA A 505 -9.96 21.59 -6.88
C ALA A 505 -10.61 22.13 -5.58
N LYS A 506 -11.84 21.69 -5.27
CA LYS A 506 -12.42 21.98 -3.96
C LYS A 506 -11.60 21.29 -2.86
N GLY A 507 -11.41 21.96 -1.72
CA GLY A 507 -10.54 21.43 -0.65
C GLY A 507 -9.03 21.59 -0.89
N ALA A 508 -8.60 22.17 -2.03
CA ALA A 508 -7.20 22.41 -2.34
C ALA A 508 -6.56 23.56 -1.52
N GLY A 509 -7.35 24.31 -0.77
CA GLY A 509 -6.87 25.41 0.08
C GLY A 509 -6.98 26.80 -0.54
N LYS A 510 -7.85 27.00 -1.56
CA LYS A 510 -8.10 28.31 -2.18
C LYS A 510 -8.52 29.35 -1.15
N THR A 511 -9.65 29.14 -0.49
CA THR A 511 -10.21 30.05 0.52
C THR A 511 -9.26 30.23 1.72
N PHE A 512 -8.52 29.18 2.10
CA PHE A 512 -7.50 29.29 3.14
C PHE A 512 -6.39 30.28 2.71
N THR A 513 -5.85 30.13 1.51
CA THR A 513 -4.81 31.02 0.96
C THR A 513 -5.33 32.44 0.81
N TYR A 514 -6.55 32.60 0.29
CA TYR A 514 -7.22 33.88 0.19
C TYR A 514 -7.32 34.56 1.56
N ARG A 515 -7.84 33.92 2.60
CA ARG A 515 -7.96 34.47 3.95
C ARG A 515 -6.61 34.85 4.55
N GLN A 516 -5.58 34.04 4.33
CA GLN A 516 -4.24 34.38 4.80
C GLN A 516 -3.68 35.62 4.12
N LEU A 517 -3.96 35.81 2.82
CA LEU A 517 -3.59 36.98 2.07
C LEU A 517 -4.34 38.21 2.58
N VAL A 518 -5.65 38.13 2.76
CA VAL A 518 -6.52 39.22 3.28
C VAL A 518 -6.11 39.62 4.70
N ARG A 519 -5.83 38.68 5.59
CA ARG A 519 -5.41 38.96 6.98
C ARG A 519 -4.08 39.67 7.06
N THR A 520 -3.14 39.41 6.16
CA THR A 520 -1.89 40.15 6.11
C THR A 520 -2.09 41.57 5.61
N GLY A 521 -3.03 41.77 4.70
CA GLY A 521 -3.42 43.10 4.15
C GLY A 521 -2.36 43.74 3.25
N SER A 522 -1.15 43.18 3.15
CA SER A 522 -0.05 43.64 2.31
C SER A 522 0.57 42.45 1.58
N TRP A 523 0.90 42.65 0.31
CA TRP A 523 1.60 41.64 -0.51
C TRP A 523 2.99 41.31 0.03
N LYS A 524 3.72 42.36 0.41
CA LYS A 524 5.05 42.20 1.00
C LYS A 524 5.00 41.34 2.27
N ASP A 525 4.09 41.68 3.18
CA ASP A 525 3.97 40.92 4.43
C ASP A 525 3.53 39.45 4.19
N PHE A 526 2.69 39.22 3.18
CA PHE A 526 2.31 37.86 2.79
C PHE A 526 3.50 37.06 2.28
N LEU A 527 4.35 37.61 1.42
CA LEU A 527 5.53 36.92 0.93
C LEU A 527 6.59 36.72 2.02
N VAL A 528 6.77 37.68 2.93
CA VAL A 528 7.63 37.51 4.11
C VAL A 528 7.11 36.40 5.02
N LYS A 529 5.80 36.29 5.19
CA LYS A 529 5.17 35.20 5.94
C LYS A 529 5.42 33.84 5.30
N LEU A 530 5.54 33.77 3.96
CA LEU A 530 5.94 32.59 3.19
C LEU A 530 7.44 32.30 3.21
N GLY A 531 8.25 33.15 3.87
CA GLY A 531 9.71 32.93 4.04
C GLY A 531 10.58 33.65 3.01
N PHE A 532 10.05 34.57 2.23
CA PHE A 532 10.86 35.41 1.31
C PHE A 532 11.51 36.58 2.04
N ASP A 533 12.67 36.99 1.56
CA ASP A 533 13.36 38.16 2.11
C ASP A 533 12.56 39.44 1.78
N ALA A 534 12.33 40.29 2.78
CA ALA A 534 11.60 41.55 2.63
C ALA A 534 12.27 42.55 1.66
N VAL A 535 13.60 42.36 1.40
CA VAL A 535 14.34 43.27 0.53
C VAL A 535 14.00 43.05 -0.94
N GLY A 536 13.54 44.11 -1.59
CA GLY A 536 13.21 44.10 -3.03
C GLY A 536 11.81 43.53 -3.36
N ILE A 537 10.98 43.18 -2.36
CA ILE A 537 9.56 42.86 -2.59
C ILE A 537 8.77 44.16 -2.80
N VAL A 538 7.96 44.16 -3.86
CA VAL A 538 7.00 45.26 -4.12
C VAL A 538 5.95 45.30 -3.03
N ASP A 539 5.72 46.48 -2.45
CA ASP A 539 4.63 46.66 -1.48
C ASP A 539 3.34 47.03 -2.20
N ALA A 540 2.23 46.35 -1.83
CA ALA A 540 0.92 46.62 -2.40
C ALA A 540 -0.17 46.24 -1.39
N GLY A 541 -1.21 47.03 -1.31
CA GLY A 541 -2.41 46.77 -0.52
C GLY A 541 -3.23 45.63 -1.12
N ILE A 542 -3.83 44.81 -0.27
CA ILE A 542 -4.74 43.74 -0.68
C ILE A 542 -6.17 44.20 -0.56
N PHE A 543 -6.92 44.21 -1.68
CA PHE A 543 -8.32 44.62 -1.71
C PHE A 543 -9.23 43.44 -2.08
N PRO A 544 -9.95 42.85 -1.11
CA PRO A 544 -10.98 41.84 -1.38
C PRO A 544 -12.15 42.40 -2.17
N VAL A 545 -12.42 41.85 -3.38
CA VAL A 545 -13.57 42.26 -4.23
C VAL A 545 -14.71 41.26 -4.06
N LEU A 546 -14.42 39.96 -4.14
CA LEU A 546 -15.34 38.89 -3.89
C LEU A 546 -14.79 37.97 -2.81
N TRP A 547 -15.66 37.37 -2.01
CA TRP A 547 -15.31 36.41 -0.98
C TRP A 547 -16.38 35.35 -0.77
N SER A 548 -16.01 34.18 -0.26
CA SER A 548 -16.91 33.05 0.02
C SER A 548 -17.93 33.43 1.11
N ASP A 549 -19.15 32.85 0.99
CA ASP A 549 -20.25 32.96 1.95
C ASP A 549 -19.90 32.55 3.37
N ASN A 550 -18.91 31.68 3.48
CA ASN A 550 -18.42 31.18 4.77
C ASN A 550 -17.53 32.18 5.52
N ILE A 551 -17.21 33.32 4.92
CA ILE A 551 -16.45 34.39 5.58
C ILE A 551 -17.41 35.45 6.08
N GLU A 552 -17.38 35.71 7.38
CA GLU A 552 -18.28 36.67 8.04
C GLU A 552 -18.05 38.11 7.57
N ASP A 553 -19.11 38.77 7.07
CA ASP A 553 -19.09 40.17 6.64
C ASP A 553 -19.42 41.10 7.83
N ALA A 554 -18.63 41.02 8.89
CA ALA A 554 -18.77 41.87 10.06
C ALA A 554 -18.08 43.24 9.78
N PRO A 555 -18.55 44.34 10.38
CA PRO A 555 -17.94 45.68 10.22
C PRO A 555 -16.46 45.73 10.59
N ASP A 556 -16.08 44.93 11.60
CA ASP A 556 -14.71 44.82 12.08
C ASP A 556 -14.05 43.49 11.59
N GLY A 557 -14.68 42.80 10.63
CA GLY A 557 -14.22 41.56 10.05
C GLY A 557 -12.97 41.74 9.17
N GLU A 558 -12.27 40.61 8.91
CA GLU A 558 -11.02 40.61 8.14
C GLU A 558 -11.13 41.24 6.76
N ILE A 559 -12.29 41.11 6.09
CA ILE A 559 -12.57 41.69 4.76
C ILE A 559 -12.59 43.22 4.85
N LYS A 560 -13.39 43.80 5.75
CA LYS A 560 -13.56 45.24 5.89
C LYS A 560 -12.28 45.93 6.38
N VAL A 561 -11.53 45.25 7.24
CA VAL A 561 -10.21 45.72 7.69
C VAL A 561 -9.22 45.79 6.53
N ALA A 562 -9.17 44.76 5.67
CA ALA A 562 -8.28 44.76 4.51
C ALA A 562 -8.69 45.81 3.47
N GLN A 563 -10.00 45.92 3.15
CA GLN A 563 -10.51 46.93 2.27
C GLN A 563 -10.17 48.35 2.78
N GLY A 564 -10.36 48.57 4.08
CA GLY A 564 -10.02 49.86 4.69
C GLY A 564 -8.56 50.24 4.57
N ARG A 565 -7.67 49.29 4.90
CA ARG A 565 -6.21 49.46 4.75
C ARG A 565 -5.79 49.81 3.32
N ALA A 566 -6.37 49.14 2.32
CA ALA A 566 -6.06 49.39 0.92
C ALA A 566 -6.57 50.77 0.47
N LEU A 567 -7.73 51.22 0.98
CA LEU A 567 -8.31 52.56 0.69
C LEU A 567 -7.54 53.68 1.38
N ASP A 568 -6.94 53.47 2.52
CA ASP A 568 -6.12 54.48 3.21
C ASP A 568 -4.95 54.96 2.32
N PHE A 569 -4.46 54.11 1.40
CA PHE A 569 -3.47 54.52 0.39
C PHE A 569 -3.99 55.53 -0.64
N ILE A 570 -5.31 55.61 -0.84
CA ILE A 570 -5.92 56.45 -1.90
C ILE A 570 -6.58 57.69 -1.35
N HIS A 571 -7.39 57.60 -0.31
CA HIS A 571 -8.34 58.62 0.06
C HIS A 571 -8.20 59.17 1.47
N GLY A 572 -7.41 58.61 2.36
CA GLY A 572 -7.26 59.09 3.73
C GLY A 572 -8.57 59.11 4.55
N GLY A 573 -9.60 58.32 4.18
CA GLY A 573 -10.86 58.28 4.88
C GLY A 573 -11.76 57.11 4.46
N ARG A 574 -12.60 56.61 5.39
CA ARG A 574 -13.52 55.50 5.16
C ARG A 574 -14.63 55.90 4.19
N GLN A 575 -14.65 55.32 3.00
CA GLN A 575 -15.77 55.36 2.09
C GLN A 575 -16.78 54.22 2.38
N HIS A 576 -17.99 54.35 1.78
CA HIS A 576 -19.06 53.38 1.96
C HIS A 576 -18.77 52.10 1.19
N LEU A 577 -18.14 51.11 1.85
CA LEU A 577 -17.82 49.82 1.28
C LEU A 577 -19.09 48.99 1.07
N LEU A 578 -19.27 48.42 -0.10
CA LEU A 578 -20.38 47.50 -0.40
C LEU A 578 -20.42 46.33 0.60
N ARG A 579 -21.63 46.00 1.03
CA ARG A 579 -21.87 44.81 1.83
C ARG A 579 -21.94 43.55 0.92
N SER A 580 -21.66 42.39 1.48
CA SER A 580 -21.77 41.11 0.76
C SER A 580 -23.15 40.98 0.09
N THR A 581 -24.22 41.34 0.80
CA THR A 581 -25.60 41.29 0.29
C THR A 581 -25.86 42.24 -0.87
N GLU A 582 -25.27 43.42 -0.86
CA GLU A 582 -25.39 44.40 -1.96
C GLU A 582 -24.61 43.92 -3.18
N LEU A 583 -23.41 43.40 -2.97
CA LEU A 583 -22.58 42.86 -4.02
C LEU A 583 -23.27 41.71 -4.74
N ARG A 584 -23.86 40.78 -3.97
CA ARG A 584 -24.61 39.65 -4.52
C ARG A 584 -25.84 40.12 -5.29
N ARG A 585 -26.57 41.07 -4.75
CA ARG A 585 -27.71 41.60 -5.45
C ARG A 585 -27.32 42.18 -6.79
N GLN A 586 -26.25 42.99 -6.87
CA GLN A 586 -25.76 43.55 -8.14
C GLN A 586 -25.40 42.47 -9.15
N ILE A 587 -24.73 41.37 -8.71
CA ILE A 587 -24.39 40.28 -9.59
C ILE A 587 -25.66 39.50 -10.03
N GLN A 588 -26.59 39.23 -9.11
CA GLN A 588 -27.85 38.56 -9.44
C GLN A 588 -28.74 39.38 -10.36
N ASP A 589 -28.83 40.69 -10.14
CA ASP A 589 -29.59 41.62 -11.02
C ASP A 589 -28.97 41.62 -12.42
N ALA A 590 -27.62 41.59 -12.53
CA ALA A 590 -26.92 41.52 -13.78
C ALA A 590 -27.08 40.15 -14.48
N LEU A 591 -27.26 39.04 -13.77
CA LEU A 591 -27.58 37.76 -14.35
C LEU A 591 -29.01 37.68 -14.91
N ILE A 592 -29.96 38.42 -14.28
CA ILE A 592 -31.36 38.52 -14.75
C ILE A 592 -31.45 39.47 -15.93
N THR A 593 -30.71 40.59 -15.89
CA THR A 593 -30.67 41.60 -16.94
C THR A 593 -29.22 41.79 -17.35
N PRO A 594 -28.71 40.95 -18.28
CA PRO A 594 -27.29 40.93 -18.64
C PRO A 594 -26.82 42.28 -19.19
N PRO A 595 -25.62 42.73 -18.78
CA PRO A 595 -25.00 43.91 -19.39
C PRO A 595 -24.59 43.63 -20.83
N ASP A 596 -24.44 44.66 -21.64
CA ASP A 596 -23.94 44.54 -23.04
C ASP A 596 -22.54 43.87 -23.05
N HIS A 597 -21.71 44.20 -22.05
CA HIS A 597 -20.38 43.66 -21.87
C HIS A 597 -20.11 43.36 -20.40
N TRP A 598 -19.86 42.06 -20.06
CA TRP A 598 -19.51 41.65 -18.72
C TRP A 598 -18.16 42.16 -18.22
N GLU A 599 -17.27 42.51 -19.14
CA GLU A 599 -15.98 43.13 -18.83
C GLU A 599 -16.17 44.50 -18.19
N ASP A 600 -17.08 45.34 -18.76
CA ASP A 600 -17.42 46.65 -18.19
C ASP A 600 -18.11 46.53 -16.83
N PHE A 601 -18.93 45.52 -16.65
CA PHE A 601 -19.56 45.22 -15.35
C PHE A 601 -18.51 45.00 -14.24
N TRP A 602 -17.53 44.17 -14.50
CA TRP A 602 -16.46 43.88 -13.52
C TRP A 602 -15.60 45.13 -13.26
N ASP A 603 -15.27 45.88 -14.29
CA ASP A 603 -14.51 47.13 -14.16
C ASP A 603 -15.26 48.14 -13.31
N ASN A 604 -16.55 48.34 -13.58
CA ASN A 604 -17.40 49.24 -12.81
C ASN A 604 -17.53 48.77 -11.35
N LEU A 605 -17.66 47.48 -11.11
CA LEU A 605 -17.75 46.94 -9.75
C LEU A 605 -16.48 47.21 -8.94
N ILE A 606 -15.30 47.08 -9.57
CA ILE A 606 -14.00 47.37 -8.93
C ILE A 606 -13.87 48.88 -8.68
N THR A 607 -14.11 49.70 -9.68
CA THR A 607 -13.94 51.16 -9.59
C THR A 607 -14.93 51.81 -8.65
N GLN A 608 -16.18 51.29 -8.60
CA GLN A 608 -17.20 51.76 -7.65
C GLN A 608 -16.76 51.51 -6.21
N GLN A 609 -16.22 50.31 -5.90
CA GLN A 609 -15.74 50.03 -4.57
C GLN A 609 -14.51 50.86 -4.19
N MET A 610 -13.76 51.32 -5.17
CA MET A 610 -12.61 52.21 -4.98
C MET A 610 -13.00 53.70 -4.95
N GLY A 611 -14.30 54.02 -5.18
CA GLY A 611 -14.81 55.37 -5.17
C GLY A 611 -14.38 56.21 -6.35
N ILE A 612 -14.10 55.59 -7.48
CA ILE A 612 -13.65 56.23 -8.73
C ILE A 612 -14.77 56.07 -9.76
N ALA A 613 -15.36 57.16 -10.20
CA ALA A 613 -16.57 57.13 -11.04
C ALA A 613 -16.28 57.13 -12.55
N GLU A 614 -15.10 57.52 -13.00
CA GLU A 614 -14.81 57.70 -14.40
C GLU A 614 -13.51 57.01 -14.84
N GLY A 615 -13.47 56.50 -16.08
CA GLY A 615 -12.25 55.99 -16.73
C GLY A 615 -11.97 54.51 -16.53
N GLY A 616 -12.82 53.72 -15.85
CA GLY A 616 -12.66 52.30 -15.67
C GLY A 616 -11.32 51.92 -15.02
N LEU A 617 -10.76 50.76 -15.37
CA LEU A 617 -9.47 50.29 -14.84
C LEU A 617 -8.29 51.21 -15.23
N ASN A 618 -8.35 51.85 -16.41
CA ASN A 618 -7.32 52.84 -16.83
C ASN A 618 -7.32 54.04 -15.93
N GLY A 619 -8.51 54.63 -15.64
CA GLY A 619 -8.62 55.76 -14.72
C GLY A 619 -8.17 55.44 -13.30
N LEU A 620 -8.56 54.27 -12.81
CA LEU A 620 -8.10 53.76 -11.52
C LEU A 620 -6.58 53.61 -11.48
N ASN A 621 -5.98 52.98 -12.53
CA ASN A 621 -4.53 52.82 -12.61
C ASN A 621 -3.82 54.18 -12.60
N GLN A 622 -4.31 55.15 -13.33
CA GLN A 622 -3.73 56.52 -13.35
C GLN A 622 -3.76 57.17 -11.97
N VAL A 623 -4.87 57.09 -11.25
CA VAL A 623 -4.96 57.58 -9.87
C VAL A 623 -3.96 56.90 -8.94
N LEU A 624 -3.75 55.57 -9.08
CA LEU A 624 -2.78 54.84 -8.30
C LEU A 624 -1.32 55.20 -8.64
N VAL A 625 -1.04 55.45 -9.92
CA VAL A 625 0.29 55.95 -10.37
C VAL A 625 0.55 57.32 -9.76
N GLU A 626 -0.38 58.28 -9.83
CA GLU A 626 -0.26 59.63 -9.25
C GLU A 626 -0.01 59.62 -7.75
N LYS A 627 -0.60 58.63 -7.04
CA LYS A 627 -0.45 58.47 -5.58
C LYS A 627 0.73 57.59 -5.19
N ALA A 628 1.46 57.06 -6.15
CA ALA A 628 2.49 56.08 -5.95
C ALA A 628 2.02 54.83 -5.13
N ALA A 629 0.73 54.54 -5.16
CA ALA A 629 0.12 53.40 -4.46
C ALA A 629 -0.03 52.19 -5.40
N ARG A 630 -0.02 50.98 -4.81
CA ARG A 630 -0.27 49.77 -5.58
C ARG A 630 -1.30 48.92 -4.86
N ILE A 631 -2.22 48.31 -5.62
CA ILE A 631 -3.30 47.50 -5.09
C ILE A 631 -3.42 46.20 -5.88
N ILE A 632 -3.66 45.07 -5.14
CA ILE A 632 -3.99 43.79 -5.70
C ILE A 632 -5.43 43.47 -5.36
N PHE A 633 -6.26 43.34 -6.40
CA PHE A 633 -7.63 42.89 -6.28
C PHE A 633 -7.70 41.38 -6.16
N VAL A 634 -8.42 40.89 -5.14
CA VAL A 634 -8.53 39.45 -4.88
C VAL A 634 -9.98 39.00 -4.91
N PHE A 635 -10.21 37.87 -5.59
CA PHE A 635 -11.52 37.29 -5.84
C PHE A 635 -11.54 35.85 -5.38
N ASP A 636 -12.46 35.49 -4.50
CA ASP A 636 -12.77 34.11 -4.06
C ASP A 636 -14.29 33.94 -3.93
N GLY A 637 -14.81 32.70 -3.82
CA GLY A 637 -16.25 32.46 -3.68
C GLY A 637 -17.05 32.62 -4.96
N ILE A 638 -16.44 32.47 -6.12
CA ILE A 638 -17.12 32.51 -7.42
C ILE A 638 -18.26 31.47 -7.44
N GLU A 639 -18.02 30.29 -6.88
CA GLU A 639 -18.99 29.23 -6.76
C GLU A 639 -20.21 29.55 -5.89
N ASP A 640 -20.09 30.49 -4.96
CA ASP A 640 -21.20 30.92 -4.10
C ASP A 640 -22.08 31.95 -4.82
N MET A 641 -21.50 32.70 -5.75
CA MET A 641 -22.17 33.69 -6.58
C MET A 641 -22.87 33.06 -7.79
N PHE A 642 -22.22 32.09 -8.43
CA PHE A 642 -22.66 31.41 -9.64
C PHE A 642 -22.93 29.94 -9.36
N LYS A 643 -24.15 29.60 -8.92
CA LYS A 643 -24.53 28.24 -8.52
C LYS A 643 -24.50 27.24 -9.66
N ASP A 644 -24.76 27.69 -10.88
CA ASP A 644 -24.69 26.91 -12.10
C ASP A 644 -23.72 27.51 -13.11
N ALA A 645 -22.54 26.92 -13.19
CA ALA A 645 -21.51 27.35 -14.14
C ALA A 645 -21.83 27.01 -15.61
N THR A 646 -22.94 26.33 -15.88
CA THR A 646 -23.36 25.94 -17.24
C THR A 646 -24.44 26.84 -17.83
N GLU A 647 -25.00 27.72 -17.02
CA GLU A 647 -25.96 28.75 -17.46
C GLU A 647 -25.25 29.81 -18.32
N VAL A 648 -25.86 30.22 -19.44
CA VAL A 648 -25.21 31.04 -20.47
C VAL A 648 -24.66 32.37 -19.89
N HIS A 649 -25.45 33.08 -19.09
CA HIS A 649 -25.03 34.36 -18.51
C HIS A 649 -23.97 34.18 -17.41
N SER A 650 -24.02 33.08 -16.67
CA SER A 650 -22.98 32.68 -15.70
C SER A 650 -21.65 32.37 -16.42
N ILE A 651 -21.72 31.68 -17.56
CA ILE A 651 -20.52 31.38 -18.39
C ILE A 651 -19.87 32.71 -18.83
N ASP A 652 -20.63 33.64 -19.38
CA ASP A 652 -20.12 34.91 -19.91
C ASP A 652 -19.54 35.79 -18.79
N ALA A 653 -20.21 35.86 -17.64
CA ALA A 653 -19.76 36.63 -16.47
C ALA A 653 -18.43 36.08 -15.93
N ILE A 654 -18.35 34.73 -15.73
CA ILE A 654 -17.14 34.05 -15.25
C ILE A 654 -16.03 34.19 -16.28
N HIS A 655 -16.32 33.99 -17.58
CA HIS A 655 -15.35 34.13 -18.65
C HIS A 655 -14.69 35.52 -18.66
N ALA A 656 -15.51 36.61 -18.53
CA ALA A 656 -15.01 37.95 -18.43
C ALA A 656 -14.12 38.18 -17.19
N LEU A 657 -14.48 37.60 -16.04
CA LEU A 657 -13.68 37.67 -14.82
C LEU A 657 -12.35 36.94 -14.98
N LEU A 658 -12.34 35.73 -15.59
CA LEU A 658 -11.11 34.96 -15.82
C LEU A 658 -10.17 35.65 -16.82
N ARG A 659 -10.65 36.56 -17.66
CA ARG A 659 -9.84 37.38 -18.55
C ARG A 659 -9.32 38.67 -17.91
N LEU A 660 -9.80 39.02 -16.72
CA LEU A 660 -9.37 40.24 -16.01
C LEU A 660 -7.84 40.34 -15.85
N PRO A 661 -7.10 39.27 -15.47
CA PRO A 661 -5.65 39.32 -15.43
C PRO A 661 -5.00 39.72 -16.77
N ASN A 662 -5.55 39.31 -17.92
CA ASN A 662 -5.03 39.67 -19.23
C ASN A 662 -5.20 41.15 -19.50
N ARG A 663 -6.42 41.71 -19.25
CA ARG A 663 -6.73 43.14 -19.45
C ARG A 663 -5.87 44.04 -18.56
N ILE A 664 -5.65 43.60 -17.29
CA ILE A 664 -4.77 44.32 -16.37
C ILE A 664 -3.32 44.30 -16.87
N SER A 665 -2.89 43.24 -17.56
CA SER A 665 -1.54 43.18 -18.13
C SER A 665 -1.28 44.19 -19.24
N GLU A 666 -2.33 44.74 -19.89
CA GLU A 666 -2.27 45.72 -20.97
C GLU A 666 -2.15 47.16 -20.47
N LEU A 667 -2.30 47.40 -19.15
CA LEU A 667 -2.20 48.74 -18.57
C LEU A 667 -0.77 49.27 -18.61
N GLU A 668 -0.61 50.49 -19.02
CA GLU A 668 0.69 51.22 -18.95
C GLU A 668 1.04 51.55 -17.50
N ASN A 669 2.31 51.42 -17.13
CA ASN A 669 2.82 51.70 -15.78
C ASN A 669 1.94 51.06 -14.68
N ARG A 670 1.75 49.79 -14.77
CA ARG A 670 0.80 49.01 -13.97
C ARG A 670 1.02 49.12 -12.46
N HIS A 671 0.01 49.71 -11.78
CA HIS A 671 -0.11 49.80 -10.33
C HIS A 671 -1.25 48.91 -9.78
N ILE A 672 -1.89 48.15 -10.65
CA ILE A 672 -2.98 47.22 -10.33
C ILE A 672 -2.48 45.79 -10.53
N GLY A 673 -2.78 44.92 -9.58
CA GLY A 673 -2.67 43.45 -9.72
C GLY A 673 -4.01 42.76 -9.53
N ALA A 674 -4.16 41.51 -9.98
CA ALA A 674 -5.33 40.71 -9.72
C ALA A 674 -4.97 39.27 -9.42
N MET A 675 -5.65 38.70 -8.44
CA MET A 675 -5.59 37.24 -8.14
C MET A 675 -7.01 36.71 -8.06
N VAL A 676 -7.34 35.80 -8.97
CA VAL A 676 -8.66 35.17 -9.03
C VAL A 676 -8.53 33.71 -8.58
N PHE A 677 -9.13 33.37 -7.45
CA PHE A 677 -9.21 32.02 -6.95
C PHE A 677 -10.43 31.34 -7.56
N VAL A 678 -10.21 30.30 -8.35
CA VAL A 678 -11.28 29.66 -9.10
C VAL A 678 -11.15 28.14 -9.08
N ARG A 679 -12.28 27.44 -9.11
CA ARG A 679 -12.31 26.00 -9.22
C ARG A 679 -11.99 25.55 -10.64
N ALA A 680 -11.28 24.41 -10.76
CA ALA A 680 -10.87 23.87 -12.05
C ALA A 680 -12.05 23.51 -12.97
N ASP A 681 -13.15 23.01 -12.39
CA ASP A 681 -14.37 22.67 -13.14
C ASP A 681 -15.08 23.93 -13.70
N TYR A 682 -15.06 25.05 -12.98
CA TYR A 682 -15.58 26.34 -13.48
C TYR A 682 -14.76 26.87 -14.66
N VAL A 683 -13.44 26.72 -14.59
CA VAL A 683 -12.56 27.10 -15.72
C VAL A 683 -12.85 26.23 -16.94
N GLN A 684 -13.03 24.92 -16.75
CA GLN A 684 -13.34 23.99 -17.85
C GLN A 684 -14.73 24.25 -18.46
N ALA A 685 -15.72 24.56 -17.64
CA ALA A 685 -17.09 24.83 -18.11
C ALA A 685 -17.19 26.13 -18.93
N THR A 686 -16.39 27.15 -18.55
CA THR A 686 -16.51 28.48 -19.14
C THR A 686 -15.57 28.73 -20.32
N ILE A 687 -14.38 28.15 -20.33
CA ILE A 687 -13.37 28.36 -21.37
C ILE A 687 -13.36 27.22 -22.37
N ARG A 688 -14.03 27.41 -23.48
CA ARG A 688 -14.13 26.39 -24.56
C ARG A 688 -13.01 26.44 -25.61
N GLN A 689 -12.35 27.61 -25.76
CA GLN A 689 -11.27 27.78 -26.73
C GLN A 689 -9.97 28.13 -25.98
N ASN A 690 -8.86 27.53 -26.43
CA ASN A 690 -7.52 27.74 -25.87
C ASN A 690 -7.38 27.40 -24.37
N LEU A 691 -8.25 26.51 -23.85
CA LEU A 691 -8.19 26.04 -22.43
C LEU A 691 -6.80 25.52 -22.08
N GLY A 692 -6.19 24.73 -22.97
CA GLY A 692 -4.86 24.15 -22.74
C GLY A 692 -3.77 25.21 -22.54
N GLN A 693 -3.78 26.28 -23.33
CA GLN A 693 -2.83 27.38 -23.20
C GLN A 693 -3.02 28.17 -21.91
N LEU A 694 -4.27 28.41 -21.51
CA LEU A 694 -4.59 29.08 -20.25
C LEU A 694 -4.15 28.25 -19.06
N LEU A 695 -4.45 26.97 -19.04
CA LEU A 695 -4.04 26.05 -17.98
C LEU A 695 -2.51 25.96 -17.90
N GLN A 696 -1.81 25.91 -19.03
CA GLN A 696 -0.35 25.89 -19.08
C GLN A 696 0.27 27.18 -18.55
N ARG A 697 -0.31 28.33 -18.88
CA ARG A 697 0.17 29.64 -18.39
C ARG A 697 0.11 29.75 -16.87
N PHE A 698 -0.97 29.26 -16.25
CA PHE A 698 -1.18 29.35 -14.80
C PHE A 698 -0.84 28.06 -14.05
N GLN A 699 -0.29 27.06 -14.73
CA GLN A 699 0.13 25.78 -14.13
C GLN A 699 1.04 25.94 -12.91
N PRO A 700 2.03 26.88 -12.88
CA PRO A 700 2.88 27.06 -11.70
C PRO A 700 2.15 27.52 -10.43
N PHE A 701 0.94 28.08 -10.58
CA PHE A 701 0.11 28.62 -9.50
C PHE A 701 -1.11 27.74 -9.20
N ARG A 702 -1.16 26.56 -9.80
CA ARG A 702 -2.25 25.62 -9.59
C ARG A 702 -2.12 24.97 -8.20
N LEU A 703 -3.18 25.15 -7.37
CA LEU A 703 -3.21 24.57 -6.03
C LEU A 703 -3.50 23.07 -6.13
N GLU A 704 -2.44 22.30 -6.17
CA GLU A 704 -2.46 20.82 -6.16
C GLU A 704 -1.61 20.32 -5.00
N TRP A 705 -2.04 19.23 -4.42
CA TRP A 705 -1.34 18.58 -3.33
C TRP A 705 -0.58 17.38 -3.90
N ASN A 706 0.73 17.46 -3.83
CA ASN A 706 1.64 16.37 -4.20
C ASN A 706 2.10 15.60 -2.93
N PRO A 707 2.77 14.45 -3.08
CA PRO A 707 3.27 13.68 -1.95
C PRO A 707 4.13 14.47 -0.97
N GLU A 708 4.93 15.40 -1.46
CA GLU A 708 5.79 16.26 -0.63
C GLU A 708 4.96 17.23 0.22
N SER A 709 4.02 17.94 -0.37
CA SER A 709 3.11 18.86 0.34
C SER A 709 2.28 18.13 1.39
N PHE A 710 1.88 16.90 1.09
CA PHE A 710 1.17 16.02 1.99
C PHE A 710 1.99 15.71 3.27
N LEU A 711 3.25 15.28 3.11
CA LEU A 711 4.13 15.02 4.26
C LEU A 711 4.42 16.29 5.06
N ARG A 712 4.61 17.44 4.39
CA ARG A 712 4.85 18.72 5.03
C ARG A 712 3.67 19.17 5.88
N LEU A 713 2.44 18.97 5.41
CA LEU A 713 1.23 19.27 6.17
C LEU A 713 1.11 18.36 7.39
N ALA A 714 1.31 17.05 7.23
CA ALA A 714 1.30 16.11 8.34
C ALA A 714 2.33 16.47 9.41
N PHE A 715 3.55 16.83 9.00
CA PHE A 715 4.61 17.26 9.89
C PHE A 715 4.26 18.57 10.63
N MET A 716 3.73 19.54 9.92
CA MET A 716 3.31 20.82 10.52
C MET A 716 2.25 20.60 11.60
N LEU A 717 1.24 19.79 11.33
CA LEU A 717 0.17 19.45 12.29
C LEU A 717 0.72 18.67 13.50
N ALA A 718 1.62 17.73 13.26
CA ALA A 718 2.27 16.96 14.32
C ALA A 718 3.17 17.81 15.22
N CYS A 719 3.87 18.82 14.65
CA CYS A 719 4.62 19.82 15.43
C CYS A 719 3.69 20.71 16.26
N GLN A 720 2.57 21.17 15.68
CA GLN A 720 1.58 21.99 16.41
C GLN A 720 0.94 21.20 17.57
N ALA A 721 0.79 19.90 17.43
CA ALA A 721 0.29 19.01 18.46
C ALA A 721 1.38 18.58 19.47
N GLU A 722 2.61 19.11 19.36
CA GLU A 722 3.76 18.76 20.19
C GLU A 722 4.13 17.26 20.19
N ILE A 723 3.78 16.55 19.13
CA ILE A 723 4.15 15.14 18.91
C ILE A 723 5.59 15.05 18.43
N ILE A 724 5.94 15.94 17.51
CA ILE A 724 7.27 16.07 16.93
C ILE A 724 7.87 17.38 17.42
N GLY A 725 9.04 17.30 18.04
CA GLY A 725 9.75 18.51 18.48
C GLY A 725 10.25 19.31 17.28
N GLY A 726 10.16 20.63 17.36
CA GLY A 726 10.65 21.54 16.34
C GLY A 726 9.68 22.69 16.01
N ASN A 727 10.11 23.54 15.08
CA ASN A 727 9.27 24.64 14.62
C ASN A 727 8.39 24.17 13.44
N PRO A 728 7.07 24.36 13.48
CA PRO A 728 6.18 24.02 12.34
C PRO A 728 6.64 24.60 10.99
N LYS A 729 7.28 25.80 11.01
CA LYS A 729 7.84 26.41 9.80
C LYS A 729 9.03 25.65 9.20
N SER A 730 9.69 24.77 9.96
CA SER A 730 10.75 23.93 9.41
C SER A 730 10.24 22.93 8.37
N ALA A 731 8.93 22.65 8.34
CA ALA A 731 8.30 21.87 7.29
C ALA A 731 8.68 22.32 5.88
N ASP A 732 8.89 23.62 5.67
CA ASP A 732 9.17 24.21 4.35
C ASP A 732 10.58 23.89 3.82
N TYR A 733 11.52 23.53 4.69
CA TYR A 733 12.95 23.40 4.37
C TYR A 733 13.49 21.98 4.50
N LEU A 734 12.77 21.08 5.21
CA LEU A 734 13.20 19.69 5.39
C LEU A 734 13.12 18.91 4.06
N ARG A 735 14.06 18.01 3.85
CA ARG A 735 14.03 17.06 2.72
C ARG A 735 12.95 16.00 2.97
N ILE A 736 12.52 15.34 1.90
CA ILE A 736 11.45 14.32 1.98
C ILE A 736 11.84 13.18 2.94
N GLU A 737 13.09 12.74 2.90
CA GLU A 737 13.62 11.68 3.77
C GLU A 737 13.59 12.08 5.24
N GLU A 738 13.98 13.31 5.54
CA GLU A 738 13.94 13.86 6.90
C GLU A 738 12.51 14.02 7.43
N LEU A 739 11.57 14.37 6.53
CA LEU A 739 10.14 14.42 6.87
C LEU A 739 9.60 13.03 7.19
N LYS A 740 9.95 12.01 6.40
CA LYS A 740 9.55 10.62 6.63
C LYS A 740 10.04 10.13 7.98
N GLU A 741 11.33 10.31 8.27
CA GLU A 741 11.95 9.92 9.54
C GLU A 741 11.27 10.59 10.73
N LYS A 742 11.04 11.89 10.68
CA LYS A 742 10.38 12.62 11.77
C LYS A 742 8.92 12.21 11.95
N LEU A 743 8.21 11.88 10.87
CA LEU A 743 6.83 11.42 10.90
C LEU A 743 6.68 9.99 11.43
N GLU A 744 7.77 9.23 11.57
CA GLU A 744 7.72 7.91 12.23
C GLU A 744 7.17 8.01 13.66
N ARG A 745 7.42 9.11 14.36
CA ARG A 745 6.83 9.35 15.69
C ARG A 745 5.31 9.52 15.65
N LEU A 746 4.75 9.99 14.53
CA LEU A 746 3.31 10.15 14.36
C LEU A 746 2.62 8.81 14.07
N TRP A 747 3.06 8.08 13.03
CA TRP A 747 2.38 6.90 12.49
C TRP A 747 3.28 5.67 12.25
N GLY A 748 4.52 5.70 12.71
CA GLY A 748 5.49 4.64 12.49
C GLY A 748 6.06 4.61 11.07
N LYS A 749 7.17 3.92 10.89
CA LYS A 749 7.80 3.72 9.57
C LYS A 749 6.92 2.86 8.67
N LYS A 750 6.40 1.76 9.22
CA LYS A 750 5.48 0.84 8.57
C LYS A 750 4.21 0.70 9.41
N LEU A 751 3.12 0.25 8.81
CA LEU A 751 1.87 -0.02 9.55
C LEU A 751 2.06 -1.11 10.61
N GLY A 752 2.89 -2.11 10.38
CA GLY A 752 3.28 -3.10 11.37
C GLY A 752 4.55 -2.73 12.14
N SER A 753 5.22 -3.73 12.71
CA SER A 753 6.55 -3.57 13.27
C SER A 753 7.56 -3.21 12.18
N GLU A 754 8.72 -2.65 12.52
CA GLU A 754 9.76 -2.31 11.52
C GLU A 754 10.19 -3.52 10.66
N LYS A 755 10.16 -4.71 11.24
CA LYS A 755 10.47 -5.97 10.54
C LYS A 755 9.29 -6.52 9.73
N SER A 756 8.09 -5.94 9.87
CA SER A 756 6.91 -6.41 9.14
C SER A 756 7.01 -6.10 7.65
N LYS A 757 6.36 -6.93 6.84
CA LYS A 757 6.22 -6.71 5.39
C LYS A 757 5.05 -5.76 5.04
N GLU A 758 4.51 -5.08 6.02
CA GLU A 758 3.46 -4.09 5.80
C GLU A 758 3.96 -2.85 5.05
N ALA A 759 3.01 -2.15 4.45
CA ALA A 759 3.28 -0.93 3.70
C ALA A 759 3.92 0.15 4.59
N HIS A 760 4.77 0.97 3.99
CA HIS A 760 5.24 2.21 4.61
C HIS A 760 4.04 3.10 4.95
N SER A 761 3.95 3.56 6.20
CA SER A 761 2.78 4.29 6.72
C SER A 761 2.45 5.53 5.90
N ALA A 762 3.45 6.32 5.54
CA ALA A 762 3.25 7.52 4.71
C ALA A 762 2.62 7.19 3.34
N ARG A 763 3.12 6.15 2.67
CA ARG A 763 2.60 5.70 1.37
C ARG A 763 1.19 5.14 1.51
N TRP A 764 0.93 4.39 2.56
CA TRP A 764 -0.39 3.82 2.82
C TRP A 764 -1.44 4.91 3.06
N VAL A 765 -1.13 5.90 3.92
CA VAL A 765 -2.05 7.01 4.21
C VAL A 765 -2.32 7.81 2.93
N TYR A 766 -1.28 8.10 2.14
CA TYR A 766 -1.46 8.79 0.87
C TYR A 766 -2.38 8.02 -0.08
N ALA A 767 -2.14 6.72 -0.26
CA ALA A 767 -2.93 5.86 -1.13
C ALA A 767 -4.39 5.69 -0.65
N ALA A 768 -4.62 5.71 0.67
CA ALA A 768 -5.96 5.63 1.25
C ALA A 768 -6.80 6.89 1.01
N LEU A 769 -6.15 8.05 0.92
CA LEU A 769 -6.80 9.34 0.84
C LEU A 769 -6.85 9.92 -0.58
N CYS A 770 -6.10 9.36 -1.55
CA CYS A 770 -6.14 9.85 -2.92
C CYS A 770 -7.29 9.24 -3.73
N ASP A 771 -7.70 9.98 -4.76
CA ASP A 771 -8.54 9.44 -5.82
C ASP A 771 -7.70 8.54 -6.76
N LEU A 772 -8.35 7.88 -7.71
CA LEU A 772 -7.65 7.01 -8.66
C LEU A 772 -6.82 7.77 -9.73
N LYS A 773 -6.84 9.10 -9.74
CA LYS A 773 -5.93 9.97 -10.49
C LYS A 773 -4.72 10.42 -9.65
N GLY A 774 -4.67 9.98 -8.38
CA GLY A 774 -3.61 10.33 -7.45
C GLY A 774 -3.75 11.72 -6.82
N ASN A 775 -4.91 12.36 -6.96
CA ASN A 775 -5.14 13.65 -6.33
C ASN A 775 -5.51 13.45 -4.85
N VAL A 776 -4.85 14.18 -3.99
CA VAL A 776 -5.12 14.25 -2.55
C VAL A 776 -5.60 15.65 -2.21
N GLN A 777 -6.47 15.76 -1.25
CA GLN A 777 -6.89 17.03 -0.70
C GLN A 777 -6.33 17.23 0.70
N ALA A 778 -5.89 18.44 1.02
CA ALA A 778 -5.42 18.78 2.37
C ALA A 778 -6.45 18.44 3.45
N ARG A 779 -7.73 18.73 3.17
CA ARG A 779 -8.84 18.48 4.09
C ARG A 779 -8.98 17.01 4.42
N ASP A 780 -8.78 16.11 3.45
CA ASP A 780 -8.89 14.66 3.67
C ASP A 780 -7.78 14.15 4.61
N LEU A 781 -6.55 14.69 4.50
CA LEU A 781 -5.47 14.39 5.46
C LEU A 781 -5.81 14.92 6.86
N VAL A 782 -6.29 16.14 6.96
CA VAL A 782 -6.66 16.73 8.26
C VAL A 782 -7.77 15.93 8.92
N ARG A 783 -8.80 15.51 8.18
CA ARG A 783 -9.89 14.64 8.65
C ARG A 783 -9.37 13.29 9.11
N PHE A 784 -8.52 12.68 8.30
CA PHE A 784 -7.90 11.40 8.65
C PHE A 784 -7.14 11.48 9.98
N LEU A 785 -6.28 12.48 10.13
CA LEU A 785 -5.53 12.68 11.36
C LEU A 785 -6.46 13.01 12.54
N LYS A 786 -7.51 13.80 12.32
CA LYS A 786 -8.56 14.10 13.32
C LYS A 786 -9.20 12.81 13.86
N PHE A 787 -9.66 11.93 12.95
CA PHE A 787 -10.33 10.70 13.36
C PHE A 787 -9.38 9.67 13.95
N ALA A 788 -8.20 9.47 13.36
CA ALA A 788 -7.19 8.57 13.90
C ALA A 788 -6.76 8.98 15.32
N ALA A 789 -6.57 10.28 15.54
CA ALA A 789 -6.24 10.82 16.85
C ALA A 789 -7.38 10.71 17.86
N TYR A 790 -8.62 10.91 17.42
CA TYR A 790 -9.82 10.70 18.26
C TYR A 790 -9.91 9.26 18.76
N LEU A 791 -9.82 8.30 17.84
CA LEU A 791 -9.86 6.87 18.14
C LEU A 791 -8.73 6.45 19.07
N GLU A 792 -7.53 6.98 18.85
CA GLU A 792 -6.37 6.70 19.71
C GLU A 792 -6.50 7.30 21.10
N SER A 793 -7.11 8.47 21.23
CA SER A 793 -7.30 9.14 22.53
C SER A 793 -8.24 8.38 23.47
N GLY A 794 -9.15 7.57 22.93
CA GLY A 794 -10.09 6.73 23.69
C GLY A 794 -9.54 5.35 24.06
N ARG A 795 -8.35 4.95 23.56
CA ARG A 795 -7.79 3.61 23.78
C ARG A 795 -6.94 3.57 25.05
N SER A 796 -7.24 2.62 25.94
CA SER A 796 -6.38 2.27 27.07
C SER A 796 -5.53 1.05 26.71
N GLY A 797 -4.21 1.17 26.77
CA GLY A 797 -3.30 0.03 26.66
C GLY A 797 -2.84 -0.29 25.21
N SER A 798 -2.27 0.69 24.51
CA SER A 798 -1.62 0.42 23.21
C SER A 798 -0.26 -0.26 23.42
N THR A 799 0.00 -1.31 22.62
CA THR A 799 1.29 -2.00 22.57
C THR A 799 2.36 -1.23 21.80
N TRP A 800 1.98 -0.19 21.05
CA TRP A 800 2.90 0.63 20.26
C TRP A 800 3.52 1.75 21.08
N THR A 801 4.83 1.73 21.25
CA THR A 801 5.61 2.73 22.00
C THR A 801 6.35 3.72 21.10
N ASP A 802 6.56 3.34 19.84
CA ASP A 802 7.31 4.08 18.83
C ASP A 802 6.52 5.21 18.14
N ARG A 803 5.18 5.12 18.15
CA ARG A 803 4.26 6.01 17.42
C ARG A 803 3.09 6.46 18.26
N ILE A 804 2.44 7.56 17.85
CA ILE A 804 1.21 8.05 18.48
C ILE A 804 -0.02 7.36 17.90
N LEU A 805 -0.14 7.29 16.57
CA LEU A 805 -1.28 6.67 15.90
C LEU A 805 -1.02 5.18 15.67
N ALA A 806 -1.79 4.33 16.33
CA ALA A 806 -1.73 2.89 16.09
C ALA A 806 -2.32 2.53 14.70
N PRO A 807 -1.81 1.47 14.05
CA PRO A 807 -2.33 1.02 12.74
C PRO A 807 -3.84 0.79 12.74
N GLU A 808 -4.39 0.24 13.80
CA GLU A 808 -5.84 0.02 13.94
C GLU A 808 -6.64 1.32 13.99
N SER A 809 -6.18 2.32 14.73
CA SER A 809 -6.83 3.65 14.78
C SER A 809 -6.77 4.32 13.41
N MET A 810 -5.66 4.15 12.69
CA MET A 810 -5.49 4.64 11.31
C MET A 810 -6.45 3.95 10.34
N ARG A 811 -6.57 2.61 10.41
CA ARG A 811 -7.49 1.84 9.54
C ARG A 811 -8.94 2.20 9.84
N GLN A 812 -9.33 2.32 11.10
CA GLN A 812 -10.69 2.69 11.51
C GLN A 812 -11.04 4.16 11.18
N ALA A 813 -10.06 5.03 10.99
CA ALA A 813 -10.27 6.40 10.57
C ALA A 813 -10.70 6.53 9.10
N ILE A 814 -10.31 5.59 8.22
CA ILE A 814 -10.63 5.64 6.79
C ILE A 814 -12.14 5.59 6.53
N PRO A 815 -12.93 4.65 7.10
CA PRO A 815 -14.38 4.65 6.94
C PRO A 815 -15.04 5.96 7.36
N LEU A 816 -14.61 6.55 8.47
CA LEU A 816 -15.14 7.82 8.97
C LEU A 816 -14.80 8.97 8.01
N CYS A 817 -13.57 9.01 7.54
CA CYS A 817 -13.12 10.00 6.56
C CYS A 817 -13.88 9.86 5.23
N SER A 818 -14.07 8.62 4.75
CA SER A 818 -14.84 8.31 3.54
C SER A 818 -16.30 8.76 3.65
N THR A 819 -16.94 8.54 4.78
CA THR A 819 -18.34 8.96 5.02
C THR A 819 -18.50 10.47 4.95
N GLU A 820 -17.61 11.23 5.59
CA GLU A 820 -17.62 12.70 5.49
C GLU A 820 -17.32 13.18 4.07
N LYS A 821 -16.36 12.54 3.38
CA LYS A 821 -16.03 12.85 1.99
C LYS A 821 -17.23 12.68 1.05
N VAL A 822 -17.91 11.56 1.14
CA VAL A 822 -19.09 11.26 0.31
C VAL A 822 -20.25 12.20 0.65
N THR A 823 -20.48 12.51 1.91
CA THR A 823 -21.51 13.47 2.35
C THR A 823 -21.26 14.85 1.75
N GLU A 824 -20.03 15.34 1.78
CA GLU A 824 -19.63 16.58 1.15
C GLU A 824 -19.78 16.52 -0.38
N ALA A 825 -19.28 15.47 -0.98
CA ALA A 825 -19.32 15.28 -2.43
C ALA A 825 -20.76 15.11 -2.97
N LYS A 826 -21.66 14.48 -2.21
CA LYS A 826 -23.10 14.39 -2.56
C LYS A 826 -23.75 15.75 -2.70
N THR A 827 -23.38 16.74 -1.88
CA THR A 827 -23.94 18.10 -1.98
C THR A 827 -23.37 18.90 -3.15
N GLU A 828 -22.20 18.55 -3.64
CA GLU A 828 -21.39 19.36 -4.53
C GLU A 828 -21.28 18.83 -5.95
N ILE A 829 -21.19 17.51 -6.09
CA ILE A 829 -20.96 16.84 -7.36
C ILE A 829 -22.30 16.29 -7.86
N ALA A 830 -22.96 17.04 -8.74
CA ALA A 830 -24.27 16.65 -9.25
C ALA A 830 -24.32 15.23 -9.88
N PRO A 831 -23.33 14.77 -10.67
CA PRO A 831 -23.29 13.39 -11.17
C PRO A 831 -23.20 12.35 -10.05
N LEU A 832 -22.38 12.61 -9.03
CA LEU A 832 -22.25 11.70 -7.88
C LEU A 832 -23.55 11.66 -7.05
N ARG A 833 -24.18 12.81 -6.83
CA ARG A 833 -25.51 12.90 -6.19
C ARG A 833 -26.55 12.07 -6.94
N LYS A 834 -26.64 12.26 -8.26
CA LYS A 834 -27.56 11.51 -9.12
C LYS A 834 -27.33 10.00 -8.99
N TRP A 835 -26.08 9.56 -8.99
CA TRP A 835 -25.74 8.17 -8.83
C TRP A 835 -26.14 7.61 -7.46
N ILE A 836 -25.82 8.33 -6.38
CA ILE A 836 -26.19 7.91 -5.02
C ILE A 836 -27.72 7.82 -4.88
N GLU A 837 -28.46 8.80 -5.38
CA GLU A 837 -29.92 8.81 -5.36
C GLU A 837 -30.52 7.64 -6.15
N LEU A 838 -29.95 7.27 -7.28
CA LEU A 838 -30.35 6.08 -8.05
C LEU A 838 -30.13 4.78 -7.26
N MET A 839 -29.01 4.65 -6.57
CA MET A 839 -28.72 3.48 -5.73
C MET A 839 -29.65 3.43 -4.50
N GLU A 840 -29.89 4.56 -3.84
CA GLU A 840 -30.80 4.66 -2.68
C GLU A 840 -32.24 4.31 -3.06
N GLN A 841 -32.74 4.75 -4.22
CA GLN A 841 -34.09 4.46 -4.71
C GLN A 841 -34.35 2.98 -4.97
N ARG A 842 -33.35 2.23 -5.33
CA ARG A 842 -33.46 0.79 -5.62
C ARG A 842 -33.04 -0.11 -4.47
N ASP A 843 -32.81 0.44 -3.29
CA ASP A 843 -32.39 -0.28 -2.07
C ASP A 843 -31.18 -1.21 -2.33
N ILE A 844 -30.23 -0.75 -3.17
CA ILE A 844 -29.03 -1.50 -3.46
C ILE A 844 -28.09 -1.36 -2.28
N HIS A 845 -28.02 -2.42 -1.50
CA HIS A 845 -27.11 -2.57 -0.39
C HIS A 845 -26.07 -3.64 -0.72
N ASN A 846 -24.86 -3.50 -0.16
CA ASN A 846 -23.79 -4.50 -0.23
C ASN A 846 -23.22 -4.75 -1.63
N LEU A 847 -23.10 -3.71 -2.46
CA LEU A 847 -22.30 -3.80 -3.67
C LEU A 847 -20.83 -4.08 -3.30
N ARG A 848 -20.20 -4.91 -4.11
CA ARG A 848 -18.80 -5.30 -3.89
C ARG A 848 -17.91 -4.76 -5.00
N VAL A 849 -16.72 -4.34 -4.62
CA VAL A 849 -15.67 -3.93 -5.56
C VAL A 849 -14.83 -5.16 -5.92
N PRO A 850 -14.57 -5.48 -7.22
CA PRO A 850 -15.04 -4.79 -8.42
C PRO A 850 -16.51 -5.05 -8.74
N PHE A 851 -17.16 -4.13 -9.46
CA PHE A 851 -18.56 -4.19 -9.86
C PHE A 851 -18.73 -3.87 -11.37
N SER A 852 -19.88 -4.22 -11.93
CA SER A 852 -20.27 -3.88 -13.30
C SER A 852 -21.12 -2.62 -13.38
N MET A 853 -21.26 -2.04 -14.58
CA MET A 853 -22.17 -0.89 -14.82
C MET A 853 -23.61 -1.22 -14.44
N GLU A 854 -24.06 -2.44 -14.78
CA GLU A 854 -25.43 -2.88 -14.52
C GLU A 854 -25.71 -3.01 -13.02
N GLU A 855 -24.81 -3.63 -12.25
CA GLU A 855 -24.93 -3.76 -10.80
C GLU A 855 -25.02 -2.41 -10.09
N ALA A 856 -24.25 -1.43 -10.57
CA ALA A 856 -24.17 -0.09 -9.98
C ALA A 856 -25.11 0.93 -10.62
N LEU A 857 -26.00 0.53 -11.51
CA LEU A 857 -26.98 1.39 -12.22
C LEU A 857 -26.32 2.58 -12.96
N LEU A 858 -25.17 2.36 -13.58
CA LEU A 858 -24.45 3.36 -14.34
C LEU A 858 -24.85 3.32 -15.82
N ASP A 859 -25.11 4.46 -16.41
CA ASP A 859 -25.11 4.64 -17.86
C ASP A 859 -23.75 5.12 -18.36
N ALA A 860 -23.46 5.02 -19.64
CA ALA A 860 -22.17 5.37 -20.22
C ALA A 860 -21.79 6.86 -19.98
N SER A 861 -22.77 7.77 -19.95
CA SER A 861 -22.56 9.19 -19.71
C SER A 861 -22.17 9.46 -18.24
N LEU A 862 -22.88 8.83 -17.33
CA LEU A 862 -22.64 8.97 -15.89
C LEU A 862 -21.30 8.31 -15.50
N LEU A 863 -21.00 7.14 -16.09
CA LEU A 863 -19.71 6.48 -15.88
C LEU A 863 -18.56 7.37 -16.36
N SER A 864 -18.62 7.88 -17.61
CA SER A 864 -17.58 8.77 -18.13
C SER A 864 -17.34 9.98 -17.22
N THR A 865 -18.41 10.60 -16.73
CA THR A 865 -18.30 11.74 -15.83
C THR A 865 -17.69 11.37 -14.48
N LEU A 866 -18.09 10.22 -13.89
CA LEU A 866 -17.52 9.75 -12.62
C LEU A 866 -16.06 9.31 -12.75
N GLN A 867 -15.65 8.82 -13.93
CA GLN A 867 -14.25 8.56 -14.26
C GLN A 867 -13.44 9.86 -14.41
N GLU A 868 -14.02 10.89 -15.05
CA GLU A 868 -13.37 12.19 -15.20
C GLU A 868 -13.09 12.87 -13.85
N ILE A 869 -13.93 12.69 -12.87
CA ILE A 869 -13.74 13.23 -11.51
C ILE A 869 -12.94 12.30 -10.58
N GLY A 870 -12.51 11.12 -11.04
CA GLY A 870 -11.66 10.19 -10.28
C GLY A 870 -12.40 9.36 -9.23
N VAL A 871 -13.73 9.28 -9.27
CA VAL A 871 -14.56 8.48 -8.34
C VAL A 871 -14.61 7.02 -8.77
N ILE A 872 -14.68 6.75 -10.05
CA ILE A 872 -14.69 5.39 -10.61
C ILE A 872 -13.49 5.18 -11.51
N TYR A 873 -12.97 3.99 -11.51
CA TYR A 873 -11.93 3.54 -12.42
C TYR A 873 -12.35 2.22 -13.07
N GLU A 874 -12.10 2.09 -14.35
CA GLU A 874 -12.30 0.87 -15.11
C GLU A 874 -10.98 0.14 -15.31
N ASP A 875 -10.91 -1.13 -14.86
CA ASP A 875 -9.75 -1.99 -15.09
C ASP A 875 -9.88 -2.62 -16.49
N LEU A 876 -9.25 -1.97 -17.47
CA LEU A 876 -9.25 -2.43 -18.86
C LEU A 876 -8.46 -3.74 -19.09
N ASP A 877 -7.73 -4.23 -18.08
CA ASP A 877 -6.91 -5.44 -18.18
C ASP A 877 -7.69 -6.71 -17.82
N GLY A 878 -9.01 -6.63 -17.65
CA GLY A 878 -9.91 -7.78 -17.47
C GLY A 878 -10.00 -8.66 -18.73
N ASN A 879 -10.40 -9.93 -18.57
CA ASN A 879 -10.74 -10.76 -19.71
C ASN A 879 -11.85 -10.10 -20.54
N PHE A 880 -11.76 -10.18 -21.86
CA PHE A 880 -12.76 -9.64 -22.78
C PHE A 880 -14.17 -10.08 -22.34
N GLY A 881 -14.98 -9.15 -21.84
CA GLY A 881 -16.38 -9.38 -21.46
C GLY A 881 -16.76 -9.07 -20.01
N ASP A 882 -15.80 -8.92 -19.08
CA ASP A 882 -16.11 -8.59 -17.70
C ASP A 882 -15.78 -7.11 -17.42
N GLU A 883 -16.81 -6.29 -17.32
CA GLU A 883 -16.67 -4.92 -16.82
C GLU A 883 -16.25 -4.94 -15.35
N ARG A 884 -15.11 -4.34 -15.04
CA ARG A 884 -14.56 -4.30 -13.70
C ARG A 884 -14.32 -2.85 -13.27
N LEU A 885 -15.28 -2.32 -12.55
CA LEU A 885 -15.22 -0.96 -12.02
C LEU A 885 -14.74 -0.96 -10.56
N PHE A 886 -13.90 0.00 -10.23
CA PHE A 886 -13.30 0.17 -8.91
C PHE A 886 -13.58 1.55 -8.32
N LEU A 887 -13.54 1.63 -6.97
CA LEU A 887 -13.64 2.86 -6.19
C LEU A 887 -12.38 3.06 -5.36
N PRO A 888 -11.86 4.30 -5.22
CA PRO A 888 -10.81 4.58 -4.25
C PRO A 888 -11.35 4.48 -2.82
N GLU A 889 -10.50 4.14 -1.87
CA GLU A 889 -10.90 3.91 -0.48
C GLU A 889 -11.58 5.12 0.15
N ILE A 890 -11.16 6.32 -0.24
CA ILE A 890 -11.76 7.57 0.24
C ILE A 890 -13.24 7.76 -0.14
N TYR A 891 -13.73 7.02 -1.14
CA TYR A 891 -15.15 7.01 -1.54
C TYR A 891 -15.85 5.70 -1.18
N ARG A 892 -15.13 4.58 -1.13
CA ARG A 892 -15.70 3.24 -1.05
C ARG A 892 -16.61 3.02 0.15
N TYR A 893 -16.14 3.35 1.35
CA TYR A 893 -16.93 3.13 2.56
C TYR A 893 -18.14 4.04 2.66
N GLY A 894 -18.00 5.32 2.31
CA GLY A 894 -19.10 6.27 2.32
C GLY A 894 -20.20 5.94 1.30
N LEU A 895 -19.83 5.29 0.19
CA LEU A 895 -20.77 4.77 -0.79
C LEU A 895 -21.30 3.36 -0.44
N ARG A 896 -20.89 2.77 0.68
CA ARG A 896 -21.30 1.46 1.18
C ARG A 896 -20.93 0.27 0.29
N PHE A 897 -19.76 0.35 -0.36
CA PHE A 897 -19.21 -0.76 -1.12
C PHE A 897 -18.29 -1.61 -0.26
N GLU A 898 -18.53 -2.92 -0.27
CA GLU A 898 -17.67 -3.91 0.37
C GLU A 898 -16.52 -4.33 -0.58
N SER A 899 -15.44 -4.83 -0.01
CA SER A 899 -14.37 -5.43 -0.80
C SER A 899 -14.65 -6.92 -0.97
N SER A 900 -14.70 -7.41 -2.20
CA SER A 900 -14.79 -8.86 -2.43
C SER A 900 -13.44 -9.54 -2.15
N ALA A 901 -13.47 -10.73 -1.57
CA ALA A 901 -12.27 -11.52 -1.30
C ALA A 901 -11.49 -11.89 -2.58
N ALA A 902 -12.19 -11.99 -3.71
CA ALA A 902 -11.64 -12.47 -4.99
C ALA A 902 -11.17 -11.36 -5.96
N GLY A 903 -11.44 -10.10 -5.69
CA GLY A 903 -11.18 -9.02 -6.67
C GLY A 903 -10.89 -7.68 -6.03
N ARG A 904 -10.06 -7.65 -4.99
CA ARG A 904 -9.71 -6.39 -4.31
C ARG A 904 -9.06 -5.42 -5.26
N PRO A 905 -9.46 -4.13 -5.22
CA PRO A 905 -8.82 -3.12 -6.03
C PRO A 905 -7.35 -3.07 -5.67
N ARG A 906 -6.52 -3.20 -6.65
CA ARG A 906 -5.08 -2.97 -6.53
C ARG A 906 -4.83 -1.47 -6.49
N THR A 907 -5.35 -0.78 -5.49
CA THR A 907 -5.30 0.69 -5.41
C THR A 907 -3.87 1.18 -5.62
N GLN A 908 -2.88 0.53 -5.03
CA GLN A 908 -1.48 0.88 -5.27
C GLN A 908 -0.99 0.53 -6.68
N ALA A 909 -1.44 -0.57 -7.26
CA ALA A 909 -1.08 -0.94 -8.62
C ALA A 909 -1.77 -0.03 -9.63
N LEU A 910 -3.04 0.30 -9.41
CA LEU A 910 -3.79 1.27 -10.22
C LEU A 910 -3.20 2.67 -10.12
N LEU A 911 -2.79 3.09 -8.92
CA LEU A 911 -2.09 4.35 -8.72
C LEU A 911 -0.72 4.35 -9.39
N LYS A 912 0.04 3.26 -9.28
CA LYS A 912 1.33 3.12 -9.98
C LYS A 912 1.17 3.19 -11.49
N LYS A 913 0.09 2.62 -12.03
CA LYS A 913 -0.24 2.67 -13.46
C LYS A 913 -0.60 4.08 -13.91
N ASN A 914 -1.41 4.80 -13.13
CA ASN A 914 -1.93 6.12 -13.51
C ASN A 914 -0.96 7.27 -13.25
N ILE A 915 -0.18 7.21 -12.19
CA ILE A 915 0.69 8.31 -11.72
C ILE A 915 2.16 7.90 -11.55
N GLY A 916 2.51 6.66 -11.85
CA GLY A 916 3.86 6.14 -11.68
C GLY A 916 4.20 5.82 -10.21
N ASN A 917 5.48 5.65 -9.92
CA ASN A 917 5.94 5.41 -8.54
C ASN A 917 5.65 6.63 -7.68
N ILE A 918 4.84 6.46 -6.63
CA ILE A 918 4.65 7.48 -5.60
C ILE A 918 5.98 7.63 -4.85
N PRO A 919 6.62 8.79 -4.88
CA PRO A 919 7.93 9.02 -4.25
C PRO A 919 7.80 9.17 -2.72
N LEU A 920 7.13 8.21 -2.08
CA LEU A 920 6.90 8.17 -0.62
C LEU A 920 7.50 6.91 0.00
#